data_6603c2521e5436ddfaf850bbfb12ac24
#
_entry.id   6603c2521e5436ddfaf850bbfb12ac24
#
_cell.length_a   1.000
_cell.length_b   1.000
_cell.length_c   1.000
_cell.angle_alpha   90.00
_cell.angle_beta   90.00
_cell.angle_gamma   90.00
#
_symmetry.space_group_name_H-M   'P 1'
#
loop_
_entity.id
_entity.type
_entity.pdbx_description
1 polymer ?
#
loop_
_entity_poly.entity_id
_entity_poly.type
_entity_poly.pdbx_seq_one_letter_code
_entity_poly.pdbx_strand_id
1 'polypeptide(L)'
;MKEIFEEDEIKGEFKSVPIERSKNNDIEIYNIYTSPSSSANKLRKKICKYISIFLLICVFIIFTKKMLLDGILQILNIDFDDIEENEYNYNKRNNNFDEENIEYNEGEKFYLAQNSSNIDMDSLSSPQLKNPENIKLINNLEITLDVEYDKFVHLKIKDADNKRWEIPKREILNKKYLYSLSDNRVPLSIYSNYLEAKNFFVQFLTNKFNEEDFELKQEMHSNDDDFENIEEFSFRLMNINEEEIFSFNSSSNFIFSENYINFQYQLTSDDIYGFNEKNPYFKLSEGLYTIWPQDHIGANYGIKGGSTPSYGHHPIAIHRTMYENIWMGFVFLNSNAQDVKISKLNDNDVNLEHKTIGGIIDYYIAVDESPEEVLKDLRFLLGIPTLPPFWSLGFHQSGNGYKDFEEFKNVYEKYKNFEIPIDTMWVDNSAIDNFEIFTLNDKFKQLGSYVENEIHKDGVKFIPIIDLGLSIENQNSSLVKLGNSLDIFIKSNDTKETLISKISSGKTVFPDFMNLKISEFWNTCLNNLQTQVNFDGICLDLNEPSIDTKNNNNDNNIDNLSYIPGYNPNQNKEEYILSKSSLSENAILIGNLSVYDAKPLLSYYQGKKSYEYLNKNLKKRPFILSRSTTFGSGKHVFHWLDENHKEESNIKESISGIFNFDIFGIPFTGGDICQNIKDTNKDLCLRAYGVGAFYPFIRNYKYPWSFDNSPGTSNNNETKDINENNMVKIIKDVINCRYSLLRYMYSQLFLISLNEKGSFFKPVMFVYPEDQSSYEDIESKIMLGDALLLCVFNDVNEMSKEFTLPDSGFNRYPNGKRIINKNDENRKISLSGKLDEINIFLREGFIIPKQNTFEKYIMNTNKLREENLDLIININDLKQSSGVIFFDNDDINTIIGKRYCRVDLNFTENKLIINSQKNNLKKYNYTDDILGNIELWNANKVFNDINKNMKFDIEIVCIKGNKMIEGKFDEENNKITFNINEKEKYISIFDVKTILFNSK
;
A
#
# COMPACT_ATOMS: atom_id res chain seq x y z
N MET A 1 3.18 34.76 -37.83
CA MET A 1 3.23 35.97 -36.97
C MET A 1 4.54 36.72 -37.02
N LYS A 2 5.69 36.08 -37.30
CA LYS A 2 6.99 36.78 -37.51
C LYS A 2 7.07 37.55 -38.85
N GLU A 3 6.41 37.08 -39.90
CA GLU A 3 6.38 37.71 -41.23
C GLU A 3 5.37 38.84 -41.39
N ILE A 4 4.54 39.13 -40.40
CA ILE A 4 3.53 40.21 -40.44
C ILE A 4 4.03 41.52 -39.81
N PHE A 5 5.20 41.50 -39.16
CA PHE A 5 5.74 42.65 -38.43
C PHE A 5 6.98 43.31 -39.09
N GLU A 6 7.41 42.91 -40.28
CA GLU A 6 8.60 43.45 -40.92
C GLU A 6 8.33 44.54 -42.00
N GLU A 7 7.10 44.96 -42.25
CA GLU A 7 6.83 46.11 -43.11
C GLU A 7 5.90 47.10 -42.40
N ASP A 8 6.45 48.03 -41.72
CA ASP A 8 6.11 49.47 -41.59
C ASP A 8 6.80 50.11 -40.38
N GLU A 9 7.96 50.72 -40.59
CA GLU A 9 8.58 51.63 -39.63
C GLU A 9 7.69 52.85 -39.44
N ILE A 10 6.99 52.95 -38.30
CA ILE A 10 6.40 54.21 -37.85
C ILE A 10 7.27 54.74 -36.70
N LYS A 11 8.17 55.67 -37.01
CA LYS A 11 8.85 56.54 -36.04
C LYS A 11 7.82 57.41 -35.34
N GLY A 12 7.51 57.09 -34.04
CA GLY A 12 6.76 57.99 -33.18
C GLY A 12 7.47 58.07 -31.82
N GLU A 13 7.98 59.25 -31.48
CA GLU A 13 8.63 59.55 -30.23
C GLU A 13 7.69 59.33 -29.06
N PHE A 14 8.03 58.41 -28.17
CA PHE A 14 7.42 58.31 -26.84
C PHE A 14 8.21 59.15 -25.84
N LYS A 15 7.65 60.28 -25.40
CA LYS A 15 8.12 61.01 -24.23
C LYS A 15 7.65 60.30 -22.98
N SER A 16 8.59 59.86 -22.15
CA SER A 16 8.35 59.33 -20.82
C SER A 16 7.94 60.46 -19.85
N VAL A 17 6.83 60.31 -19.17
CA VAL A 17 6.39 61.15 -18.06
C VAL A 17 6.65 60.40 -16.76
N PRO A 18 7.29 60.99 -15.76
CA PRO A 18 7.56 60.34 -14.48
C PRO A 18 6.27 60.15 -13.66
N ILE A 19 6.12 58.98 -13.07
CA ILE A 19 5.00 58.67 -12.17
C ILE A 19 5.45 58.98 -10.75
N GLU A 20 4.87 60.01 -10.13
CA GLU A 20 4.97 60.23 -8.68
C GLU A 20 4.03 59.26 -7.93
N ARG A 21 4.60 58.56 -6.95
CA ARG A 21 3.84 57.71 -6.03
C ARG A 21 3.19 58.53 -4.91
N SER A 22 1.87 58.59 -4.91
CA SER A 22 1.08 59.03 -3.77
C SER A 22 0.85 57.89 -2.80
N LYS A 23 1.00 58.16 -1.51
CA LYS A 23 0.72 57.28 -0.39
C LYS A 23 -0.76 57.32 -0.05
N ASN A 24 -1.60 56.56 -0.71
CA ASN A 24 -2.91 56.11 -0.16
C ASN A 24 -3.51 55.08 -1.13
N ASN A 25 -4.03 54.00 -0.53
CA ASN A 25 -4.52 52.80 -1.23
C ASN A 25 -5.95 52.99 -1.78
N ASP A 26 -6.09 53.75 -2.86
CA ASP A 26 -7.36 53.75 -3.63
C ASP A 26 -7.01 53.76 -5.11
N ILE A 27 -7.51 52.76 -5.85
CA ILE A 27 -7.34 52.66 -7.29
C ILE A 27 -8.47 53.42 -7.95
N GLU A 28 -8.22 54.70 -8.36
CA GLU A 28 -9.11 55.42 -9.25
C GLU A 28 -8.75 55.14 -10.72
N ILE A 29 -9.74 54.63 -11.48
CA ILE A 29 -9.63 54.44 -12.92
C ILE A 29 -9.92 55.79 -13.62
N TYR A 30 -8.89 56.45 -14.15
CA TYR A 30 -9.07 57.63 -15.00
C TYR A 30 -9.34 57.26 -16.47
N ASN A 31 -10.51 57.62 -16.97
CA ASN A 31 -10.83 57.59 -18.39
C ASN A 31 -10.16 58.77 -19.10
N ILE A 32 -9.14 58.54 -19.90
CA ILE A 32 -8.51 59.53 -20.75
C ILE A 32 -9.27 59.56 -22.09
N TYR A 33 -10.07 60.59 -22.31
CA TYR A 33 -10.63 60.94 -23.60
C TYR A 33 -9.61 61.77 -24.38
N THR A 34 -8.96 61.22 -25.39
CA THR A 34 -8.26 61.93 -26.44
C THR A 34 -9.04 61.86 -27.74
N SER A 35 -9.26 63.00 -28.40
CA SER A 35 -9.93 63.07 -29.68
C SER A 35 -9.23 62.29 -30.78
N PRO A 36 -9.93 61.53 -31.62
CA PRO A 36 -9.29 60.60 -32.55
C PRO A 36 -8.79 61.35 -33.82
N SER A 37 -7.50 61.26 -34.09
CA SER A 37 -6.94 61.52 -35.42
C SER A 37 -7.42 60.50 -36.44
N SER A 38 -7.58 60.90 -37.71
CA SER A 38 -8.15 60.07 -38.79
C SER A 38 -7.37 58.79 -39.06
N SER A 39 -6.11 58.68 -38.64
CA SER A 39 -5.25 57.52 -38.78
C SER A 39 -5.57 56.40 -37.72
N ALA A 40 -5.93 56.79 -36.49
CA ALA A 40 -6.30 55.85 -35.45
C ALA A 40 -7.60 55.08 -35.73
N ASN A 41 -8.56 55.73 -36.42
CA ASN A 41 -9.77 55.05 -36.84
C ASN A 41 -9.57 54.01 -37.98
N LYS A 42 -8.58 54.27 -38.88
CA LYS A 42 -8.21 53.28 -39.92
C LYS A 42 -7.52 52.04 -39.30
N LEU A 43 -6.68 52.25 -38.28
CA LEU A 43 -6.01 51.14 -37.59
C LEU A 43 -7.02 50.32 -36.75
N ARG A 44 -7.91 50.98 -36.01
CA ARG A 44 -9.00 50.26 -35.27
C ARG A 44 -9.89 49.44 -36.20
N LYS A 45 -10.28 49.95 -37.38
CA LYS A 45 -11.07 49.19 -38.35
C LYS A 45 -10.32 48.01 -38.93
N LYS A 46 -8.98 48.10 -39.15
CA LYS A 46 -8.14 46.98 -39.57
C LYS A 46 -8.04 45.96 -38.46
N ILE A 47 -7.73 46.32 -37.20
CA ILE A 47 -7.61 45.41 -36.05
C ILE A 47 -8.95 44.69 -35.80
N CYS A 48 -10.10 45.40 -35.80
CA CYS A 48 -11.41 44.78 -35.66
C CYS A 48 -11.71 43.78 -36.79
N LYS A 49 -11.30 44.09 -38.03
CA LYS A 49 -11.48 43.17 -39.16
C LYS A 49 -10.62 41.91 -39.04
N TYR A 50 -9.37 42.01 -38.55
CA TYR A 50 -8.53 40.82 -38.31
C TYR A 50 -8.98 40.02 -37.14
N ILE A 51 -9.45 40.65 -36.06
CA ILE A 51 -10.06 39.92 -34.91
C ILE A 51 -11.34 39.19 -35.36
N SER A 52 -12.19 39.82 -36.17
CA SER A 52 -13.39 39.17 -36.69
C SER A 52 -13.08 38.02 -37.63
N ILE A 53 -12.05 38.13 -38.47
CA ILE A 53 -11.57 37.01 -39.32
C ILE A 53 -10.98 35.90 -38.51
N PHE A 54 -10.19 36.19 -37.45
CA PHE A 54 -9.63 35.20 -36.53
C PHE A 54 -10.74 34.46 -35.76
N LEU A 55 -11.73 35.16 -35.24
CA LEU A 55 -12.89 34.57 -34.60
C LEU A 55 -13.70 33.68 -35.55
N LEU A 56 -13.91 34.11 -36.81
CA LEU A 56 -14.55 33.28 -37.85
C LEU A 56 -13.75 32.03 -38.16
N ILE A 57 -12.44 32.11 -38.23
CA ILE A 57 -11.54 30.94 -38.42
C ILE A 57 -11.63 29.99 -37.21
N CYS A 58 -11.61 30.52 -36.01
CA CYS A 58 -11.79 29.72 -34.79
C CYS A 58 -13.16 28.99 -34.76
N VAL A 59 -14.24 29.69 -35.09
CA VAL A 59 -15.59 29.11 -35.20
C VAL A 59 -15.64 28.04 -36.32
N PHE A 60 -14.98 28.29 -37.44
CA PHE A 60 -14.92 27.33 -38.56
C PHE A 60 -14.13 26.06 -38.16
N ILE A 61 -13.00 26.23 -37.44
CA ILE A 61 -12.20 25.10 -36.94
C ILE A 61 -13.01 24.31 -35.92
N ILE A 62 -13.73 24.94 -35.01
CA ILE A 62 -14.61 24.29 -34.04
C ILE A 62 -15.73 23.53 -34.75
N PHE A 63 -16.36 24.14 -35.74
CA PHE A 63 -17.46 23.56 -36.49
C PHE A 63 -17.01 22.35 -37.34
N THR A 64 -15.87 22.43 -38.02
CA THR A 64 -15.29 21.29 -38.77
C THR A 64 -14.82 20.20 -37.88
N LYS A 65 -14.27 20.51 -36.68
CA LYS A 65 -13.88 19.52 -35.67
C LYS A 65 -15.10 18.81 -35.09
N LYS A 66 -16.21 19.51 -34.88
CA LYS A 66 -17.48 18.94 -34.43
C LYS A 66 -18.08 18.03 -35.50
N MET A 67 -18.17 18.48 -36.77
CA MET A 67 -18.66 17.64 -37.87
C MET A 67 -17.84 16.36 -38.11
N LEU A 68 -16.50 16.43 -37.93
CA LEU A 68 -15.66 15.24 -38.03
C LEU A 68 -15.86 14.29 -36.85
N LEU A 69 -16.06 14.84 -35.65
CA LEU A 69 -16.33 14.05 -34.44
C LEU A 69 -17.69 13.35 -34.53
N ASP A 70 -18.75 14.09 -34.95
CA ASP A 70 -20.08 13.56 -35.15
C ASP A 70 -20.11 12.48 -36.24
N GLY A 71 -19.36 12.65 -37.34
CA GLY A 71 -19.19 11.65 -38.37
C GLY A 71 -18.48 10.36 -37.91
N ILE A 72 -17.49 10.48 -37.03
CA ILE A 72 -16.78 9.35 -36.44
C ILE A 72 -17.66 8.61 -35.44
N LEU A 73 -18.46 9.34 -34.66
CA LEU A 73 -19.36 8.76 -33.66
C LEU A 73 -20.53 8.01 -34.29
N GLN A 74 -21.07 8.52 -35.41
CA GLN A 74 -22.09 7.78 -36.21
C GLN A 74 -21.54 6.50 -36.83
N ILE A 75 -20.28 6.47 -37.23
CA ILE A 75 -19.59 5.25 -37.73
C ILE A 75 -19.36 4.21 -36.63
N LEU A 76 -19.15 4.69 -35.38
CA LEU A 76 -18.90 3.83 -34.20
C LEU A 76 -20.20 3.42 -33.48
N ASN A 77 -21.35 3.89 -33.89
CA ASN A 77 -22.65 3.65 -33.23
C ASN A 77 -22.66 4.08 -31.74
N ILE A 78 -22.01 5.18 -31.43
CA ILE A 78 -21.92 5.76 -30.07
C ILE A 78 -22.87 6.97 -30.03
N ASP A 79 -23.84 6.95 -29.13
CA ASP A 79 -24.79 8.06 -28.96
C ASP A 79 -24.12 9.22 -28.21
N PHE A 80 -24.24 10.43 -28.75
CA PHE A 80 -23.57 11.62 -28.22
C PHE A 80 -24.17 12.07 -26.89
N ASP A 81 -25.47 11.85 -26.72
CA ASP A 81 -26.22 12.23 -25.53
C ASP A 81 -25.74 11.45 -24.29
N ASP A 82 -25.29 10.20 -24.47
CA ASP A 82 -24.70 9.37 -23.38
C ASP A 82 -23.32 9.86 -22.93
N ILE A 83 -22.55 10.50 -23.80
CA ILE A 83 -21.20 11.02 -23.47
C ILE A 83 -21.29 12.43 -22.88
N GLU A 84 -22.10 13.32 -23.46
CA GLU A 84 -22.31 14.68 -22.93
C GLU A 84 -23.08 14.65 -21.59
N GLU A 85 -24.06 13.77 -21.43
CA GLU A 85 -24.80 13.63 -20.17
C GLU A 85 -23.92 13.08 -19.04
N ASN A 86 -23.00 12.14 -19.33
CA ASN A 86 -22.04 11.64 -18.34
C ASN A 86 -20.91 12.63 -18.04
N GLU A 87 -20.40 13.37 -19.04
CA GLU A 87 -19.37 14.39 -18.81
C GLU A 87 -19.99 15.70 -18.24
N TYR A 88 -21.21 16.06 -18.66
CA TYR A 88 -21.95 17.18 -18.09
C TYR A 88 -22.43 16.90 -16.67
N ASN A 89 -22.89 15.70 -16.37
CA ASN A 89 -23.26 15.27 -15.02
C ASN A 89 -22.00 15.10 -14.13
N TYR A 90 -20.88 14.61 -14.68
CA TYR A 90 -19.60 14.53 -13.97
C TYR A 90 -19.03 15.94 -13.65
N ASN A 91 -19.03 16.87 -14.63
CA ASN A 91 -18.55 18.23 -14.45
C ASN A 91 -19.53 19.10 -13.65
N LYS A 92 -20.85 18.91 -13.79
CA LYS A 92 -21.87 19.59 -13.00
C LYS A 92 -21.88 19.12 -11.54
N ARG A 93 -21.64 17.84 -11.29
CA ARG A 93 -21.42 17.32 -9.94
C ARG A 93 -20.11 17.82 -9.33
N ASN A 94 -19.06 18.07 -10.13
CA ASN A 94 -17.79 18.60 -9.65
C ASN A 94 -17.73 20.14 -9.49
N ASN A 95 -18.55 20.90 -10.22
CA ASN A 95 -18.51 22.38 -10.22
C ASN A 95 -19.62 23.03 -9.37
N ASN A 96 -20.64 22.31 -8.92
CA ASN A 96 -21.73 22.81 -8.07
C ASN A 96 -21.71 22.20 -6.65
N PHE A 97 -20.58 21.72 -6.20
CA PHE A 97 -20.46 21.37 -4.81
C PHE A 97 -20.07 22.61 -4.00
N ASP A 98 -21.07 23.33 -3.53
CA ASP A 98 -20.94 24.08 -2.29
C ASP A 98 -20.54 23.06 -1.21
N GLU A 99 -19.36 23.24 -0.62
CA GLU A 99 -18.73 22.30 0.33
C GLU A 99 -19.53 22.10 1.61
N GLU A 100 -20.68 22.76 1.79
CA GLU A 100 -21.40 22.80 3.08
C GLU A 100 -22.66 21.92 3.16
N ASN A 101 -23.17 21.31 2.07
CA ASN A 101 -24.47 20.62 2.13
C ASN A 101 -24.50 19.29 1.36
N ILE A 102 -23.67 18.30 1.74
CA ILE A 102 -24.10 16.92 1.64
C ILE A 102 -24.51 16.52 3.08
N GLU A 103 -25.75 16.74 3.41
CA GLU A 103 -26.40 16.01 4.48
C GLU A 103 -26.36 14.54 4.07
N TYR A 104 -25.44 13.79 4.71
CA TYR A 104 -25.62 12.36 4.81
C TYR A 104 -26.93 12.20 5.58
N ASN A 105 -27.94 11.57 4.99
CA ASN A 105 -29.03 11.03 5.79
C ASN A 105 -28.36 10.08 6.79
N GLU A 106 -28.08 10.59 7.98
CA GLU A 106 -27.63 9.77 9.11
C GLU A 106 -28.77 8.79 9.38
N GLY A 107 -28.46 7.51 9.63
CA GLY A 107 -29.44 6.49 9.96
C GLY A 107 -30.26 6.85 11.18
N GLU A 108 -31.19 6.00 11.57
CA GLU A 108 -31.94 6.20 12.81
C GLU A 108 -30.97 6.32 14.00
N LYS A 109 -31.21 7.35 14.84
CA LYS A 109 -30.34 7.69 15.95
C LYS A 109 -30.96 7.22 17.25
N PHE A 110 -30.13 6.61 18.08
CA PHE A 110 -30.49 6.25 19.44
C PHE A 110 -29.68 7.09 20.42
N TYR A 111 -30.20 7.27 21.64
CA TYR A 111 -29.49 7.98 22.67
C TYR A 111 -29.29 7.07 23.88
N LEU A 112 -28.01 6.87 24.26
CA LEU A 112 -27.62 6.08 25.42
C LEU A 112 -27.30 6.99 26.59
N ALA A 113 -27.98 6.82 27.73
CA ALA A 113 -27.68 7.47 28.99
C ALA A 113 -26.66 6.66 29.79
N GLN A 114 -25.41 7.09 29.88
CA GLN A 114 -24.44 6.48 30.79
C GLN A 114 -24.68 6.91 32.25
N ASN A 115 -24.92 5.93 33.09
CA ASN A 115 -25.03 6.14 34.54
C ASN A 115 -23.80 5.60 35.28
N SER A 116 -23.25 6.36 36.22
CA SER A 116 -22.09 5.95 37.02
C SER A 116 -22.31 4.67 37.86
N SER A 117 -23.60 4.29 38.07
CA SER A 117 -23.96 3.05 38.76
C SER A 117 -23.72 1.77 37.96
N ASN A 118 -23.56 1.87 36.64
CA ASN A 118 -23.42 0.73 35.75
C ASN A 118 -21.95 0.44 35.39
N ILE A 119 -21.02 1.20 35.98
CA ILE A 119 -19.59 0.97 35.75
C ILE A 119 -19.07 -0.02 36.78
N ASP A 120 -18.53 -1.12 36.29
CA ASP A 120 -17.78 -2.03 37.15
C ASP A 120 -16.53 -1.30 37.69
N MET A 121 -16.54 -1.04 39.03
CA MET A 121 -15.43 -0.37 39.68
C MET A 121 -14.12 -1.13 39.55
N ASP A 122 -14.16 -2.45 39.27
CA ASP A 122 -12.98 -3.26 39.00
C ASP A 122 -12.37 -2.91 37.63
N SER A 123 -13.17 -2.43 36.68
CA SER A 123 -12.66 -1.92 35.37
C SER A 123 -11.84 -0.63 35.53
N LEU A 124 -12.18 0.20 36.54
CA LEU A 124 -11.41 1.40 36.89
C LEU A 124 -10.18 1.09 37.78
N SER A 125 -10.03 -0.13 38.25
CA SER A 125 -8.86 -0.59 39.01
C SER A 125 -7.70 -1.03 38.14
N SER A 126 -7.79 -0.87 36.80
CA SER A 126 -6.70 -1.21 35.86
C SER A 126 -5.42 -0.47 36.26
N PRO A 127 -4.28 -1.18 36.39
CA PRO A 127 -3.01 -0.55 36.73
C PRO A 127 -2.53 0.49 35.68
N GLN A 128 -3.17 0.52 34.51
CA GLN A 128 -2.89 1.46 33.43
C GLN A 128 -3.61 2.81 33.61
N LEU A 129 -4.62 2.88 34.48
CA LEU A 129 -5.28 4.13 34.83
C LEU A 129 -4.46 4.87 35.90
N LYS A 130 -3.96 6.06 35.56
CA LYS A 130 -3.19 6.90 36.48
C LYS A 130 -4.06 7.64 37.48
N ASN A 131 -5.19 8.19 37.02
CA ASN A 131 -6.07 9.05 37.78
C ASN A 131 -7.55 8.72 37.45
N PRO A 132 -8.07 7.57 37.92
CA PRO A 132 -9.46 7.16 37.63
C PRO A 132 -10.51 8.20 37.98
N GLU A 133 -10.24 9.00 39.03
CA GLU A 133 -11.15 10.08 39.49
C GLU A 133 -11.29 11.22 38.48
N ASN A 134 -10.41 11.33 37.51
CA ASN A 134 -10.47 12.34 36.44
C ASN A 134 -11.31 11.90 35.24
N ILE A 135 -11.77 10.67 35.21
CA ILE A 135 -12.63 10.15 34.13
C ILE A 135 -14.02 10.70 34.31
N LYS A 136 -14.40 11.65 33.44
CA LYS A 136 -15.76 12.21 33.41
C LYS A 136 -16.55 11.54 32.30
N LEU A 137 -17.57 10.78 32.70
CA LEU A 137 -18.48 10.15 31.75
C LEU A 137 -19.26 11.18 30.95
N ILE A 138 -19.49 10.88 29.70
CA ILE A 138 -20.41 11.61 28.83
C ILE A 138 -21.78 10.93 28.96
N ASN A 139 -22.75 11.64 29.52
CA ASN A 139 -24.04 11.06 29.90
C ASN A 139 -25.00 10.86 28.71
N ASN A 140 -24.79 11.55 27.60
CA ASN A 140 -25.67 11.51 26.45
C ASN A 140 -24.89 11.12 25.19
N LEU A 141 -25.08 9.89 24.71
CA LEU A 141 -24.40 9.36 23.55
C LEU A 141 -25.37 9.14 22.40
N GLU A 142 -25.00 9.62 21.23
CA GLU A 142 -25.69 9.32 19.97
C GLU A 142 -25.08 8.05 19.37
N ILE A 143 -25.94 7.08 19.04
CA ILE A 143 -25.55 5.79 18.46
C ILE A 143 -26.23 5.63 17.11
N THR A 144 -25.48 5.17 16.11
CA THR A 144 -26.02 4.65 14.86
C THR A 144 -25.44 3.26 14.59
N LEU A 145 -26.25 2.34 14.10
CA LEU A 145 -25.88 1.00 13.69
C LEU A 145 -26.51 0.71 12.32
N ASP A 146 -25.68 0.52 11.33
CA ASP A 146 -26.10 0.38 9.95
C ASP A 146 -25.53 -0.89 9.30
N VAL A 147 -26.26 -1.46 8.35
CA VAL A 147 -25.69 -2.42 7.38
C VAL A 147 -25.45 -1.70 6.07
N GLU A 148 -24.22 -1.76 5.59
CA GLU A 148 -23.77 -1.07 4.39
C GLU A 148 -23.29 -2.08 3.33
N TYR A 149 -23.80 -1.94 2.09
CA TYR A 149 -23.47 -2.81 0.93
C TYR A 149 -23.75 -4.31 1.13
N ASP A 150 -24.65 -4.68 2.05
CA ASP A 150 -24.92 -6.07 2.45
C ASP A 150 -23.66 -6.84 2.93
N LYS A 151 -22.63 -6.13 3.37
CA LYS A 151 -21.30 -6.67 3.70
C LYS A 151 -20.70 -6.10 4.97
N PHE A 152 -21.04 -4.87 5.33
CA PHE A 152 -20.47 -4.18 6.49
C PHE A 152 -21.54 -3.92 7.52
N VAL A 153 -21.17 -4.13 8.78
CA VAL A 153 -21.87 -3.52 9.92
C VAL A 153 -21.06 -2.32 10.35
N HIS A 154 -21.72 -1.17 10.45
CA HIS A 154 -21.10 0.09 10.84
C HIS A 154 -21.72 0.61 12.12
N LEU A 155 -20.93 0.54 13.22
CA LEU A 155 -21.29 1.10 14.51
C LEU A 155 -20.61 2.46 14.68
N LYS A 156 -21.42 3.50 14.94
CA LYS A 156 -20.89 4.81 15.31
C LYS A 156 -21.48 5.26 16.63
N ILE A 157 -20.62 5.66 17.59
CA ILE A 157 -21.02 6.20 18.90
C ILE A 157 -20.23 7.47 19.14
N LYS A 158 -20.93 8.57 19.44
CA LYS A 158 -20.34 9.88 19.69
C LYS A 158 -21.08 10.64 20.81
N ASP A 159 -20.47 11.68 21.34
CA ASP A 159 -21.09 12.65 22.23
C ASP A 159 -22.23 13.36 21.47
N ALA A 160 -23.46 13.29 22.00
CA ALA A 160 -24.63 13.92 21.39
C ALA A 160 -24.64 15.45 21.58
N ASP A 161 -24.00 15.92 22.65
CA ASP A 161 -24.06 17.32 23.08
C ASP A 161 -22.87 18.14 22.58
N ASN A 162 -21.69 17.48 22.38
CA ASN A 162 -20.46 18.17 22.01
C ASN A 162 -19.77 17.51 20.81
N LYS A 163 -19.26 18.36 19.92
CA LYS A 163 -18.46 17.91 18.81
C LYS A 163 -17.12 17.36 19.27
N ARG A 164 -16.82 16.12 18.88
CA ARG A 164 -15.53 15.47 19.11
C ARG A 164 -14.72 15.35 17.81
N TRP A 165 -13.44 14.97 17.96
CA TRP A 165 -12.61 14.68 16.82
C TRP A 165 -13.11 13.43 16.08
N GLU A 166 -13.26 13.57 14.77
CA GLU A 166 -13.58 12.48 13.85
C GLU A 166 -12.60 12.52 12.67
N ILE A 167 -12.15 11.36 12.24
CA ILE A 167 -11.30 11.26 11.04
C ILE A 167 -12.07 11.78 9.83
N PRO A 168 -11.44 12.61 8.97
CA PRO A 168 -12.11 13.12 7.77
C PRO A 168 -12.36 11.99 6.75
N LYS A 169 -13.51 11.36 6.81
CA LYS A 169 -13.89 10.18 5.98
C LYS A 169 -13.70 10.42 4.48
N ARG A 170 -14.00 11.62 3.98
CA ARG A 170 -13.83 11.98 2.55
C ARG A 170 -12.39 11.85 2.06
N GLU A 171 -11.42 12.02 2.94
CA GLU A 171 -10.01 11.90 2.62
C GLU A 171 -9.52 10.46 2.73
N ILE A 172 -9.97 9.76 3.75
CA ILE A 172 -9.47 8.43 4.13
C ILE A 172 -10.20 7.33 3.38
N LEU A 173 -11.54 7.35 3.34
CA LEU A 173 -12.31 6.29 2.72
C LEU A 173 -12.27 6.35 1.19
N ASN A 174 -12.64 5.26 0.55
CA ASN A 174 -12.72 5.16 -0.89
C ASN A 174 -13.87 6.03 -1.42
N LYS A 175 -13.58 6.89 -2.38
CA LYS A 175 -14.59 7.73 -3.00
C LYS A 175 -15.76 6.95 -3.58
N LYS A 176 -15.50 5.80 -4.22
CA LYS A 176 -16.55 4.94 -4.77
C LYS A 176 -17.47 4.39 -3.68
N TYR A 177 -16.89 4.00 -2.53
CA TYR A 177 -17.66 3.61 -1.36
C TYR A 177 -18.58 4.75 -0.90
N LEU A 178 -18.05 5.94 -0.71
CA LEU A 178 -18.80 7.11 -0.22
C LEU A 178 -19.90 7.58 -1.18
N TYR A 179 -19.66 7.58 -2.51
CA TYR A 179 -20.63 8.10 -3.49
C TYR A 179 -21.89 7.25 -3.64
N SER A 180 -21.81 5.97 -3.40
CA SER A 180 -22.95 5.06 -3.50
C SER A 180 -23.47 4.58 -2.14
N LEU A 181 -22.98 5.17 -1.04
CA LEU A 181 -23.35 4.76 0.30
C LEU A 181 -24.83 4.97 0.60
N SER A 182 -25.40 6.11 0.20
CA SER A 182 -26.82 6.43 0.42
C SER A 182 -27.78 5.38 -0.16
N ASP A 183 -27.40 4.75 -1.27
CA ASP A 183 -28.23 3.77 -1.95
C ASP A 183 -28.01 2.33 -1.44
N ASN A 184 -26.99 2.13 -0.61
CA ASN A 184 -26.53 0.83 -0.12
C ASN A 184 -26.38 0.79 1.41
N ARG A 185 -27.15 1.60 2.10
CA ARG A 185 -27.17 1.70 3.56
C ARG A 185 -28.54 1.39 4.09
N VAL A 186 -28.62 0.45 5.01
CA VAL A 186 -29.86 0.09 5.70
C VAL A 186 -29.64 0.31 7.20
N PRO A 187 -30.29 1.32 7.79
CA PRO A 187 -30.19 1.55 9.22
C PRO A 187 -30.95 0.46 10.00
N LEU A 188 -30.36 0.01 11.10
CA LEU A 188 -31.10 -0.74 12.09
C LEU A 188 -31.92 0.22 12.96
N SER A 189 -33.20 -0.10 13.13
CA SER A 189 -34.13 0.66 13.95
C SER A 189 -34.46 -0.09 15.23
N ILE A 190 -34.80 0.61 16.30
CA ILE A 190 -35.30 0.01 17.57
C ILE A 190 -36.51 -0.89 17.29
N TYR A 191 -37.26 -0.57 16.21
CA TYR A 191 -38.47 -1.30 15.83
C TYR A 191 -38.21 -2.46 14.88
N SER A 192 -37.01 -2.53 14.26
CA SER A 192 -36.59 -3.64 13.40
C SER A 192 -35.28 -4.19 13.95
N ASN A 193 -35.37 -4.96 15.02
CA ASN A 193 -34.25 -5.51 15.75
C ASN A 193 -33.50 -6.63 14.99
N TYR A 194 -33.86 -6.91 13.76
CA TYR A 194 -33.28 -7.95 12.93
C TYR A 194 -33.14 -7.49 11.49
N LEU A 195 -31.95 -7.61 10.93
CA LEU A 195 -31.65 -7.27 9.54
C LEU A 195 -30.86 -8.38 8.87
N GLU A 196 -31.33 -8.81 7.70
CA GLU A 196 -30.67 -9.79 6.84
C GLU A 196 -29.69 -9.07 5.91
N ALA A 197 -28.47 -9.55 5.87
CA ALA A 197 -27.42 -9.19 4.92
C ALA A 197 -27.07 -10.41 4.05
N LYS A 198 -26.17 -10.27 3.07
CA LYS A 198 -25.85 -11.34 2.12
C LYS A 198 -25.39 -12.65 2.79
N ASN A 199 -24.51 -12.56 3.78
CA ASN A 199 -23.83 -13.69 4.40
C ASN A 199 -24.06 -13.78 5.92
N PHE A 200 -24.85 -12.88 6.51
CA PHE A 200 -25.06 -12.80 7.94
C PHE A 200 -26.35 -12.09 8.29
N PHE A 201 -26.74 -12.22 9.56
CA PHE A 201 -27.83 -11.47 10.17
C PHE A 201 -27.32 -10.59 11.29
N VAL A 202 -27.92 -9.43 11.46
CA VAL A 202 -27.67 -8.53 12.61
C VAL A 202 -28.88 -8.52 13.49
N GLN A 203 -28.72 -8.84 14.77
CA GLN A 203 -29.74 -8.71 15.79
C GLN A 203 -29.34 -7.61 16.75
N PHE A 204 -30.23 -6.65 16.98
CA PHE A 204 -30.06 -5.53 17.91
C PHE A 204 -31.04 -5.65 19.08
N LEU A 205 -30.56 -5.51 20.30
CA LEU A 205 -31.32 -5.68 21.53
C LEU A 205 -31.10 -4.48 22.45
N THR A 206 -32.16 -4.03 23.12
CA THR A 206 -32.08 -2.97 24.13
C THR A 206 -32.80 -3.40 25.40
N ASN A 207 -32.57 -2.74 26.55
CA ASN A 207 -33.28 -3.01 27.77
C ASN A 207 -34.79 -2.74 27.73
N LYS A 208 -35.29 -2.07 26.69
CA LYS A 208 -36.73 -1.79 26.46
C LYS A 208 -37.44 -2.87 25.64
N PHE A 209 -36.69 -3.73 24.94
CA PHE A 209 -37.21 -4.75 24.03
C PHE A 209 -36.46 -6.07 24.22
N ASN A 210 -37.19 -7.07 24.82
CA ASN A 210 -36.70 -8.44 24.95
C ASN A 210 -37.21 -9.32 23.81
N GLU A 211 -36.59 -10.48 23.61
CA GLU A 211 -36.97 -11.48 22.58
C GLU A 211 -38.46 -11.87 22.60
N GLU A 212 -39.10 -11.83 23.77
CA GLU A 212 -40.52 -12.20 23.97
C GLU A 212 -41.51 -11.12 23.49
N ASP A 213 -41.07 -9.87 23.31
CA ASP A 213 -41.95 -8.76 22.93
C ASP A 213 -42.19 -8.63 21.39
N PHE A 214 -41.54 -9.46 20.60
CA PHE A 214 -41.51 -9.32 19.12
C PHE A 214 -42.87 -9.58 18.46
N GLU A 215 -43.71 -10.51 18.98
CA GLU A 215 -44.99 -10.85 18.35
C GLU A 215 -46.11 -9.81 18.62
N LEU A 216 -45.93 -8.90 19.59
CA LEU A 216 -47.00 -8.01 20.05
C LEU A 216 -47.03 -6.62 19.40
N LYS A 217 -45.99 -6.18 18.69
CA LYS A 217 -45.82 -4.77 18.32
C LYS A 217 -45.92 -4.39 16.84
N GLN A 218 -46.29 -5.29 15.95
CA GLN A 218 -46.64 -4.92 14.55
C GLN A 218 -47.86 -3.96 14.44
N GLU A 219 -48.57 -3.66 15.50
CA GLU A 219 -49.79 -2.83 15.51
C GLU A 219 -49.66 -1.42 16.08
N MET A 220 -48.48 -1.02 16.63
CA MET A 220 -48.30 0.33 17.21
C MET A 220 -47.68 1.30 16.23
N HIS A 221 -48.51 2.06 15.52
CA HIS A 221 -48.08 3.27 14.83
C HIS A 221 -47.84 4.37 15.88
N SER A 222 -46.61 4.79 16.08
CA SER A 222 -46.24 5.88 17.00
C SER A 222 -46.34 7.24 16.29
N ASN A 223 -47.05 8.17 16.87
CA ASN A 223 -47.00 9.60 16.60
C ASN A 223 -46.39 10.35 17.80
N ASP A 224 -45.33 9.85 18.41
CA ASP A 224 -44.69 10.55 19.54
C ASP A 224 -43.22 10.79 19.22
N ASP A 225 -42.85 12.07 19.11
CA ASP A 225 -41.50 12.63 18.93
C ASP A 225 -40.60 12.48 20.17
N ASP A 226 -40.86 11.59 21.10
CA ASP A 226 -40.00 11.32 22.26
C ASP A 226 -38.87 10.36 21.81
N PHE A 227 -37.73 10.92 21.51
CA PHE A 227 -36.45 10.21 21.39
C PHE A 227 -36.18 9.43 22.67
N GLU A 228 -36.43 8.13 22.63
CA GLU A 228 -36.32 7.31 23.83
C GLU A 228 -34.86 7.08 24.23
N ASN A 229 -34.47 7.56 25.42
CA ASN A 229 -33.19 7.18 26.02
C ASN A 229 -33.22 5.70 26.40
N ILE A 230 -32.23 4.95 25.90
CA ILE A 230 -31.95 3.57 26.30
C ILE A 230 -30.87 3.58 27.39
N GLU A 231 -30.88 2.59 28.27
CA GLU A 231 -29.85 2.46 29.33
C GLU A 231 -28.77 1.47 28.95
N GLU A 232 -29.12 0.46 28.13
CA GLU A 232 -28.19 -0.58 27.63
C GLU A 232 -28.60 -1.02 26.24
N PHE A 233 -27.61 -1.38 25.44
CA PHE A 233 -27.82 -2.01 24.14
C PHE A 233 -26.79 -3.11 23.87
N SER A 234 -27.20 -4.08 23.09
CA SER A 234 -26.30 -5.10 22.56
C SER A 234 -26.64 -5.41 21.11
N PHE A 235 -25.69 -5.93 20.36
CA PHE A 235 -25.96 -6.49 19.04
C PHE A 235 -25.12 -7.74 18.82
N ARG A 236 -25.67 -8.64 18.02
CA ARG A 236 -25.03 -9.90 17.63
C ARG A 236 -25.02 -10.02 16.12
N LEU A 237 -23.97 -10.63 15.61
CA LEU A 237 -23.91 -11.08 14.22
C LEU A 237 -24.05 -12.60 14.22
N MET A 238 -24.90 -13.10 13.35
CA MET A 238 -25.17 -14.52 13.22
C MET A 238 -24.92 -14.93 11.75
N ASN A 239 -24.43 -16.13 11.55
CA ASN A 239 -24.32 -16.68 10.19
C ASN A 239 -25.70 -17.05 9.63
N ILE A 240 -25.73 -17.55 8.39
CA ILE A 240 -26.97 -17.96 7.71
C ILE A 240 -27.70 -19.16 8.38
N ASN A 241 -27.04 -19.83 9.32
CA ASN A 241 -27.62 -20.93 10.13
C ASN A 241 -28.10 -20.44 11.50
N GLU A 242 -28.13 -19.10 11.74
CA GLU A 242 -28.48 -18.46 13.01
C GLU A 242 -27.49 -18.79 14.17
N GLU A 243 -26.23 -19.09 13.86
CA GLU A 243 -25.18 -19.32 14.84
C GLU A 243 -24.41 -18.00 15.07
N GLU A 244 -24.20 -17.63 16.35
CA GLU A 244 -23.50 -16.40 16.72
C GLU A 244 -22.04 -16.42 16.29
N ILE A 245 -21.60 -15.37 15.58
CA ILE A 245 -20.22 -15.19 15.11
C ILE A 245 -19.52 -13.98 15.78
N PHE A 246 -20.29 -13.08 16.37
CA PHE A 246 -19.83 -11.88 17.04
C PHE A 246 -20.90 -11.37 18.01
N SER A 247 -20.49 -10.89 19.18
CA SER A 247 -21.40 -10.20 20.08
C SER A 247 -20.77 -9.01 20.80
N PHE A 248 -21.54 -7.92 20.87
CA PHE A 248 -21.23 -6.71 21.60
C PHE A 248 -22.33 -6.43 22.63
N ASN A 249 -21.91 -6.04 23.84
CA ASN A 249 -22.86 -5.66 24.90
C ASN A 249 -22.36 -4.44 25.67
N SER A 250 -23.13 -3.35 25.70
CA SER A 250 -22.77 -2.11 26.39
C SER A 250 -22.78 -2.23 27.91
N SER A 251 -23.43 -3.27 28.50
CA SER A 251 -23.35 -3.53 29.93
C SER A 251 -22.02 -4.14 30.38
N SER A 252 -21.15 -4.51 29.42
CA SER A 252 -19.86 -5.16 29.66
C SER A 252 -18.71 -4.20 29.44
N ASN A 253 -18.17 -3.57 30.48
CA ASN A 253 -16.98 -2.71 30.41
C ASN A 253 -17.04 -1.55 29.38
N PHE A 254 -18.21 -1.00 29.15
CA PHE A 254 -18.35 0.13 28.22
C PHE A 254 -18.19 1.46 28.99
N ILE A 255 -17.15 2.23 28.59
CA ILE A 255 -16.86 3.56 29.14
C ILE A 255 -16.64 4.52 27.97
N PHE A 256 -17.41 5.62 27.99
CA PHE A 256 -17.21 6.69 27.01
C PHE A 256 -17.04 8.02 27.78
N SER A 257 -15.83 8.57 27.78
CA SER A 257 -15.50 9.82 28.45
C SER A 257 -14.74 10.77 27.50
N GLU A 258 -14.42 11.95 27.98
CA GLU A 258 -13.74 12.98 27.17
C GLU A 258 -12.38 12.49 26.63
N ASN A 259 -11.60 11.81 27.48
CA ASN A 259 -10.21 11.40 27.18
C ASN A 259 -9.93 9.92 27.49
N TYR A 260 -11.00 9.11 27.58
CA TYR A 260 -10.89 7.67 27.74
C TYR A 260 -12.15 6.98 27.20
N ILE A 261 -11.97 6.09 26.26
CA ILE A 261 -13.03 5.25 25.71
C ILE A 261 -12.57 3.80 25.87
N ASN A 262 -13.46 2.96 26.42
CA ASN A 262 -13.28 1.52 26.54
C ASN A 262 -14.52 0.79 26.06
N PHE A 263 -14.35 -0.20 25.19
CA PHE A 263 -15.41 -1.11 24.76
C PHE A 263 -14.84 -2.48 24.41
N GLN A 264 -15.67 -3.50 24.51
CA GLN A 264 -15.26 -4.86 24.20
C GLN A 264 -16.33 -5.64 23.48
N TYR A 265 -15.91 -6.70 22.79
CA TYR A 265 -16.78 -7.65 22.10
C TYR A 265 -16.19 -9.06 22.12
N GLN A 266 -17.04 -10.05 21.85
CA GLN A 266 -16.65 -11.47 21.84
C GLN A 266 -16.58 -12.00 20.43
N LEU A 267 -15.61 -12.88 20.20
CA LEU A 267 -15.37 -13.62 18.96
C LEU A 267 -15.35 -15.11 19.25
N THR A 268 -15.67 -15.92 18.24
CA THR A 268 -15.87 -17.36 18.35
C THR A 268 -14.63 -18.20 18.14
N SER A 269 -13.46 -17.60 17.90
CA SER A 269 -12.17 -18.29 17.85
C SER A 269 -11.00 -17.36 18.19
N ASP A 270 -9.83 -17.94 18.47
CA ASP A 270 -8.59 -17.19 18.69
C ASP A 270 -7.77 -16.96 17.39
N ASP A 271 -8.35 -17.22 16.23
CA ASP A 271 -7.73 -16.99 14.92
C ASP A 271 -7.86 -15.53 14.50
N ILE A 272 -7.02 -14.67 15.09
CA ILE A 272 -7.00 -13.23 14.89
C ILE A 272 -5.66 -12.81 14.30
N TYR A 273 -5.67 -11.91 13.29
CA TYR A 273 -4.51 -11.44 12.55
C TYR A 273 -4.62 -9.93 12.34
N GLY A 274 -3.50 -9.19 12.36
CA GLY A 274 -3.48 -7.74 12.15
C GLY A 274 -3.03 -6.94 13.38
N PHE A 275 -3.55 -5.73 13.57
CA PHE A 275 -3.29 -4.74 14.63
C PHE A 275 -1.83 -4.29 14.78
N ASN A 276 -0.85 -5.10 14.44
CA ASN A 276 0.56 -4.80 14.68
C ASN A 276 1.39 -4.92 13.39
N GLU A 277 2.35 -4.02 13.21
CA GLU A 277 3.27 -4.05 12.07
C GLU A 277 4.26 -5.21 12.15
N LYS A 278 4.79 -5.47 13.34
CA LYS A 278 5.86 -6.44 13.58
C LYS A 278 5.53 -7.36 14.75
N ASN A 279 5.36 -8.62 14.43
CA ASN A 279 5.21 -9.71 15.39
C ASN A 279 5.89 -10.95 14.77
N PRO A 280 6.69 -11.72 15.51
CA PRO A 280 7.30 -12.96 14.99
C PRO A 280 6.27 -14.01 14.57
N TYR A 281 5.01 -13.84 14.97
CA TYR A 281 3.91 -14.70 14.60
C TYR A 281 2.78 -13.91 13.98
N PHE A 282 2.27 -14.37 12.86
CA PHE A 282 1.14 -13.75 12.16
C PHE A 282 -0.17 -13.88 12.95
N LYS A 283 -0.42 -15.08 13.53
CA LYS A 283 -1.55 -15.28 14.45
C LYS A 283 -1.26 -14.56 15.77
N LEU A 284 -2.16 -13.68 16.18
CA LEU A 284 -2.06 -12.99 17.46
C LEU A 284 -2.37 -13.93 18.64
N SER A 285 -1.65 -13.77 19.74
CA SER A 285 -1.88 -14.48 20.98
C SER A 285 -2.56 -13.60 22.02
N GLU A 286 -2.99 -14.16 23.14
CA GLU A 286 -3.42 -13.36 24.31
C GLU A 286 -2.35 -12.33 24.66
N GLY A 287 -2.80 -11.09 24.92
CA GLY A 287 -1.89 -10.01 25.26
C GLY A 287 -2.44 -8.63 24.97
N LEU A 288 -1.57 -7.63 25.12
CA LEU A 288 -1.86 -6.22 24.89
C LEU A 288 -1.10 -5.73 23.66
N TYR A 289 -1.83 -5.20 22.68
CA TYR A 289 -1.30 -4.67 21.42
C TYR A 289 -1.51 -3.18 21.37
N THR A 290 -0.42 -2.40 21.45
CA THR A 290 -0.46 -0.95 21.45
C THR A 290 -0.29 -0.40 20.05
N ILE A 291 -1.20 0.44 19.60
CA ILE A 291 -1.24 1.03 18.26
C ILE A 291 -1.04 2.54 18.39
N TRP A 292 0.16 3.00 18.02
CA TRP A 292 0.55 4.40 18.02
C TRP A 292 1.80 4.61 17.16
N PRO A 293 1.85 5.62 16.26
CA PRO A 293 3.05 5.87 15.47
C PRO A 293 4.14 6.48 16.35
N GLN A 294 5.21 5.71 16.56
CA GLN A 294 6.33 6.10 17.41
C GLN A 294 7.63 5.46 16.93
N ASP A 295 8.72 6.24 16.91
CA ASP A 295 10.06 5.69 16.70
C ASP A 295 10.54 4.98 17.97
N HIS A 296 10.51 3.67 17.94
CA HIS A 296 10.87 2.84 19.08
C HIS A 296 12.14 2.03 18.75
N ILE A 297 13.30 2.66 18.91
CA ILE A 297 14.58 1.97 18.75
C ILE A 297 14.73 0.96 19.89
N GLY A 298 14.72 -0.32 19.54
CA GLY A 298 14.88 -1.43 20.49
C GLY A 298 13.57 -1.90 21.11
N ALA A 299 12.45 -1.76 20.41
CA ALA A 299 11.22 -2.45 20.73
C ALA A 299 11.53 -3.92 21.02
N ASN A 300 11.07 -4.44 22.14
CA ASN A 300 11.16 -5.86 22.45
C ASN A 300 10.21 -6.61 21.52
N TYR A 301 10.65 -6.80 20.26
CA TYR A 301 9.99 -7.69 19.33
C TYR A 301 10.05 -9.10 19.93
N GLY A 302 8.96 -9.83 19.87
CA GLY A 302 8.91 -11.21 20.33
C GLY A 302 8.43 -11.40 21.78
N ILE A 303 7.79 -10.42 22.40
CA ILE A 303 7.02 -10.66 23.61
C ILE A 303 5.83 -11.56 23.21
N LYS A 304 5.86 -12.80 23.65
CA LYS A 304 4.70 -13.68 23.52
C LYS A 304 3.54 -13.04 24.29
N GLY A 305 2.46 -12.67 23.55
CA GLY A 305 1.29 -12.07 24.17
C GLY A 305 1.33 -10.54 24.23
N GLY A 306 1.61 -9.86 23.12
CA GLY A 306 1.49 -8.41 22.98
C GLY A 306 2.52 -7.77 22.06
N SER A 307 2.37 -6.48 21.83
CA SER A 307 3.31 -5.68 21.06
C SER A 307 3.41 -4.25 21.57
N THR A 308 4.58 -3.64 21.36
CA THR A 308 4.83 -2.22 21.60
C THR A 308 4.44 -1.38 20.38
N PRO A 309 4.32 -0.04 20.53
CA PRO A 309 4.11 0.87 19.40
C PRO A 309 5.11 0.66 18.27
N SER A 310 4.65 0.85 17.04
CA SER A 310 5.44 0.76 15.80
C SER A 310 5.42 2.11 15.06
N TYR A 311 5.91 2.16 13.84
CA TYR A 311 6.00 3.43 13.08
C TYR A 311 4.65 3.92 12.55
N GLY A 312 3.70 3.02 12.30
CA GLY A 312 2.38 3.34 11.76
C GLY A 312 1.24 3.18 12.75
N HIS A 313 0.02 3.38 12.25
CA HIS A 313 -1.20 3.31 13.03
C HIS A 313 -2.26 2.53 12.25
N HIS A 314 -2.43 1.25 12.58
CA HIS A 314 -3.30 0.32 11.85
C HIS A 314 -4.23 -0.48 12.77
N PRO A 315 -5.29 0.14 13.33
CA PRO A 315 -6.31 -0.59 14.09
C PRO A 315 -7.24 -1.36 13.14
N ILE A 316 -6.64 -2.31 12.42
CA ILE A 316 -7.26 -3.15 11.40
C ILE A 316 -6.87 -4.58 11.68
N ALA A 317 -7.85 -5.49 11.64
CA ALA A 317 -7.63 -6.92 11.82
C ALA A 317 -8.58 -7.76 10.97
N ILE A 318 -8.23 -9.02 10.79
CA ILE A 318 -9.13 -10.05 10.28
C ILE A 318 -9.24 -11.19 11.29
N HIS A 319 -10.37 -11.87 11.24
CA HIS A 319 -10.70 -12.97 12.13
C HIS A 319 -11.33 -14.11 11.34
N ARG A 320 -10.86 -15.33 11.60
CA ARG A 320 -11.53 -16.54 11.16
C ARG A 320 -12.48 -17.00 12.25
N THR A 321 -13.76 -17.11 11.96
CA THR A 321 -14.73 -17.65 12.92
C THR A 321 -14.52 -19.16 13.13
N MET A 322 -15.14 -19.72 14.16
CA MET A 322 -15.13 -21.19 14.34
C MET A 322 -15.91 -21.93 13.26
N TYR A 323 -16.71 -21.23 12.47
CA TYR A 323 -17.55 -21.81 11.41
C TYR A 323 -16.82 -21.75 10.07
N GLU A 324 -17.01 -22.79 9.26
CA GLU A 324 -16.41 -22.90 7.92
C GLU A 324 -16.88 -21.76 7.00
N ASN A 325 -15.97 -21.24 6.18
CA ASN A 325 -16.25 -20.22 5.15
C ASN A 325 -16.84 -18.91 5.69
N ILE A 326 -16.50 -18.50 6.93
CA ILE A 326 -16.88 -17.20 7.45
C ILE A 326 -15.66 -16.51 8.04
N TRP A 327 -15.30 -15.40 7.43
CA TRP A 327 -14.25 -14.51 7.87
C TRP A 327 -14.77 -13.11 8.13
N MET A 328 -14.16 -12.44 9.07
CA MET A 328 -14.52 -11.08 9.46
C MET A 328 -13.32 -10.14 9.31
N GLY A 329 -13.58 -8.88 8.96
CA GLY A 329 -12.59 -7.82 8.95
C GLY A 329 -13.04 -6.67 9.84
N PHE A 330 -12.11 -6.09 10.60
CA PHE A 330 -12.40 -5.03 11.56
C PHE A 330 -11.60 -3.78 11.22
N VAL A 331 -12.25 -2.63 11.25
CA VAL A 331 -11.60 -1.32 11.14
C VAL A 331 -12.14 -0.41 12.23
N PHE A 332 -11.30 -0.04 13.18
CA PHE A 332 -11.62 1.00 14.15
C PHE A 332 -11.10 2.35 13.62
N LEU A 333 -11.98 3.14 13.00
CA LEU A 333 -11.63 4.41 12.36
C LEU A 333 -11.43 5.51 13.41
N ASN A 334 -10.39 5.38 14.20
CA ASN A 334 -9.97 6.30 15.25
C ASN A 334 -8.46 6.49 15.20
N SER A 335 -7.98 7.74 15.22
CA SER A 335 -6.56 8.11 15.08
C SER A 335 -5.83 8.36 16.39
N ASN A 336 -6.51 8.24 17.52
CA ASN A 336 -5.89 8.38 18.83
C ASN A 336 -5.07 7.14 19.18
N ALA A 337 -4.10 7.29 20.08
CA ALA A 337 -3.36 6.14 20.62
C ALA A 337 -4.32 5.16 21.30
N GLN A 338 -4.11 3.86 21.06
CA GLN A 338 -5.02 2.84 21.57
C GLN A 338 -4.32 1.53 21.91
N ASP A 339 -4.94 0.79 22.80
CA ASP A 339 -4.61 -0.59 23.13
C ASP A 339 -5.73 -1.51 22.67
N VAL A 340 -5.36 -2.67 22.15
CA VAL A 340 -6.24 -3.80 21.90
C VAL A 340 -5.79 -4.95 22.79
N LYS A 341 -6.63 -5.39 23.71
CA LYS A 341 -6.34 -6.52 24.59
C LYS A 341 -7.11 -7.75 24.13
N ILE A 342 -6.38 -8.83 23.88
CA ILE A 342 -6.92 -10.13 23.54
C ILE A 342 -6.88 -11.02 24.79
N SER A 343 -8.02 -11.57 25.19
CA SER A 343 -8.15 -12.46 26.36
C SER A 343 -9.03 -13.65 26.03
N LYS A 344 -8.58 -14.88 26.35
CA LYS A 344 -9.42 -16.06 26.19
C LYS A 344 -10.49 -16.13 27.28
N LEU A 345 -11.73 -16.38 26.90
CA LEU A 345 -12.84 -16.61 27.81
C LEU A 345 -12.97 -18.11 28.13
N ASN A 346 -12.77 -18.94 27.12
CA ASN A 346 -12.75 -20.40 27.18
C ASN A 346 -11.86 -20.97 26.05
N ASP A 347 -11.96 -22.24 25.74
CA ASP A 347 -11.12 -22.87 24.70
C ASP A 347 -11.34 -22.28 23.30
N ASN A 348 -12.54 -21.78 23.01
CA ASN A 348 -12.92 -21.25 21.70
C ASN A 348 -13.13 -19.72 21.74
N ASP A 349 -13.85 -19.19 22.72
CA ASP A 349 -14.28 -17.78 22.72
C ASP A 349 -13.19 -16.86 23.23
N VAL A 350 -13.08 -15.72 22.57
CA VAL A 350 -12.09 -14.69 22.85
C VAL A 350 -12.77 -13.34 23.02
N ASN A 351 -12.33 -12.58 24.01
CA ASN A 351 -12.73 -11.20 24.21
C ASN A 351 -11.67 -10.25 23.67
N LEU A 352 -12.09 -9.31 22.83
CA LEU A 352 -11.29 -8.16 22.41
C LEU A 352 -11.78 -6.91 23.14
N GLU A 353 -10.87 -6.27 23.87
CA GLU A 353 -11.10 -5.00 24.57
C GLU A 353 -10.28 -3.89 23.91
N HIS A 354 -10.96 -2.84 23.43
CA HIS A 354 -10.36 -1.64 22.88
C HIS A 354 -10.34 -0.51 23.90
N LYS A 355 -9.18 0.13 24.08
CA LYS A 355 -9.01 1.31 24.94
C LYS A 355 -8.32 2.40 24.14
N THR A 356 -8.87 3.62 24.15
CA THR A 356 -8.28 4.76 23.45
C THR A 356 -8.41 6.05 24.27
N ILE A 357 -7.58 7.03 23.97
CA ILE A 357 -7.48 8.29 24.72
C ILE A 357 -8.39 9.40 24.19
N GLY A 358 -9.18 9.16 23.14
CA GLY A 358 -10.05 10.20 22.60
C GLY A 358 -10.79 9.79 21.33
N GLY A 359 -11.30 10.76 20.60
CA GLY A 359 -12.08 10.56 19.39
C GLY A 359 -13.50 10.04 19.66
N ILE A 360 -14.01 9.21 18.76
CA ILE A 360 -15.31 8.56 18.81
C ILE A 360 -15.15 7.05 18.54
N ILE A 361 -16.18 6.26 18.80
CA ILE A 361 -16.26 4.90 18.27
C ILE A 361 -16.84 5.00 16.86
N ASP A 362 -16.05 4.66 15.87
CA ASP A 362 -16.43 4.60 14.46
C ASP A 362 -15.87 3.27 13.91
N TYR A 363 -16.69 2.21 13.99
CA TYR A 363 -16.26 0.84 13.88
C TYR A 363 -16.95 0.12 12.73
N TYR A 364 -16.15 -0.42 11.81
CA TYR A 364 -16.63 -1.18 10.67
C TYR A 364 -16.30 -2.65 10.84
N ILE A 365 -17.26 -3.52 10.58
CA ILE A 365 -17.13 -4.98 10.59
C ILE A 365 -17.52 -5.48 9.20
N ALA A 366 -16.57 -6.05 8.46
CA ALA A 366 -16.84 -6.75 7.20
C ALA A 366 -17.06 -8.24 7.48
N VAL A 367 -17.97 -8.90 6.74
CA VAL A 367 -18.21 -10.34 6.82
C VAL A 367 -18.29 -10.92 5.41
N ASP A 368 -17.41 -11.88 5.08
CA ASP A 368 -17.44 -12.58 3.80
C ASP A 368 -16.91 -14.02 3.91
N GLU A 369 -16.97 -14.78 2.83
CA GLU A 369 -16.75 -16.23 2.77
C GLU A 369 -15.28 -16.66 2.88
N SER A 370 -14.33 -15.75 2.68
CA SER A 370 -12.90 -16.05 2.70
C SER A 370 -12.04 -14.84 3.10
N PRO A 371 -10.80 -15.05 3.57
CA PRO A 371 -9.90 -13.94 3.88
C PRO A 371 -9.60 -13.06 2.66
N GLU A 372 -9.54 -13.63 1.46
CA GLU A 372 -9.34 -12.90 0.21
C GLU A 372 -10.48 -11.93 -0.10
N GLU A 373 -11.74 -12.35 0.12
CA GLU A 373 -12.91 -11.49 -0.08
C GLU A 373 -12.97 -10.40 0.99
N VAL A 374 -12.71 -10.73 2.27
CA VAL A 374 -12.60 -9.73 3.35
C VAL A 374 -11.56 -8.67 3.03
N LEU A 375 -10.37 -9.05 2.53
CA LEU A 375 -9.35 -8.06 2.13
C LEU A 375 -9.82 -7.16 0.98
N LYS A 376 -10.58 -7.70 0.03
CA LYS A 376 -11.18 -6.90 -1.06
C LYS A 376 -12.21 -5.90 -0.53
N ASP A 377 -12.99 -6.31 0.47
CA ASP A 377 -13.97 -5.45 1.12
C ASP A 377 -13.30 -4.35 1.94
N LEU A 378 -12.28 -4.66 2.74
CA LEU A 378 -11.50 -3.65 3.46
C LEU A 378 -10.87 -2.62 2.51
N ARG A 379 -10.40 -3.03 1.33
CA ARG A 379 -9.91 -2.10 0.30
C ARG A 379 -11.03 -1.32 -0.40
N PHE A 380 -12.20 -1.91 -0.54
CA PHE A 380 -13.38 -1.19 -1.03
C PHE A 380 -13.77 -0.08 -0.05
N LEU A 381 -13.64 -0.30 1.26
CA LEU A 381 -13.86 0.70 2.30
C LEU A 381 -12.75 1.75 2.34
N LEU A 382 -11.49 1.35 2.53
CA LEU A 382 -10.35 2.24 2.81
C LEU A 382 -9.70 2.83 1.55
N GLY A 383 -9.82 2.14 0.43
CA GLY A 383 -9.25 2.54 -0.86
C GLY A 383 -8.35 1.48 -1.47
N ILE A 384 -8.46 1.36 -2.78
CA ILE A 384 -7.70 0.39 -3.57
C ILE A 384 -6.24 0.85 -3.65
N PRO A 385 -5.25 -0.02 -3.38
CA PRO A 385 -3.84 0.34 -3.42
C PRO A 385 -3.36 0.74 -4.80
N THR A 386 -2.45 1.69 -4.85
CA THR A 386 -1.83 2.13 -6.09
C THR A 386 -0.93 1.02 -6.67
N LEU A 387 -0.96 0.86 -8.00
CA LEU A 387 -0.09 -0.09 -8.69
C LEU A 387 1.36 0.42 -8.68
N PRO A 388 2.35 -0.37 -8.21
CA PRO A 388 3.75 0.04 -8.30
C PRO A 388 4.23 0.12 -9.76
N PRO A 389 5.18 0.99 -10.10
CA PRO A 389 5.82 0.93 -11.40
C PRO A 389 6.63 -0.36 -11.54
N PHE A 390 6.69 -0.93 -12.75
CA PHE A 390 7.33 -2.23 -12.99
C PHE A 390 8.79 -2.30 -12.50
N TRP A 391 9.55 -1.20 -12.68
CA TRP A 391 10.95 -1.14 -12.26
C TRP A 391 11.13 -1.28 -10.74
N SER A 392 10.13 -0.89 -9.94
CA SER A 392 10.21 -0.97 -8.48
C SER A 392 10.15 -2.40 -7.93
N LEU A 393 9.79 -3.38 -8.77
CA LEU A 393 9.88 -4.80 -8.43
C LEU A 393 11.32 -5.34 -8.59
N GLY A 394 12.21 -4.61 -9.23
CA GLY A 394 13.61 -4.96 -9.40
C GLY A 394 14.39 -4.93 -8.10
N PHE A 395 15.71 -4.97 -8.19
CA PHE A 395 16.60 -4.98 -7.02
C PHE A 395 17.07 -3.56 -6.70
N HIS A 396 16.98 -3.18 -5.43
CA HIS A 396 17.32 -1.85 -4.93
C HIS A 396 18.54 -1.91 -4.02
N GLN A 397 19.48 -0.96 -4.15
CA GLN A 397 20.62 -0.76 -3.26
C GLN A 397 20.51 0.57 -2.53
N SER A 398 20.44 0.51 -1.21
CA SER A 398 20.66 1.62 -0.30
C SER A 398 22.01 1.49 0.41
N GLY A 399 22.37 2.40 1.26
CA GLY A 399 23.60 2.35 2.07
C GLY A 399 23.38 3.08 3.38
N ASN A 400 24.04 2.62 4.43
CA ASN A 400 24.02 3.31 5.73
C ASN A 400 25.12 4.38 5.74
N GLY A 401 24.84 5.50 5.08
CA GLY A 401 25.74 6.63 4.97
C GLY A 401 26.92 6.38 4.05
N TYR A 402 26.75 6.58 2.75
CA TYR A 402 27.92 6.70 1.88
C TYR A 402 28.81 7.84 2.37
N LYS A 403 30.09 7.59 2.52
CA LYS A 403 31.07 8.57 3.00
C LYS A 403 31.11 9.82 2.10
N ASP A 404 31.03 9.57 0.78
CA ASP A 404 31.10 10.58 -0.28
C ASP A 404 30.58 10.02 -1.62
N PHE A 405 30.56 10.87 -2.63
CA PHE A 405 30.14 10.52 -3.98
C PHE A 405 31.00 9.39 -4.60
N GLU A 406 32.29 9.32 -4.30
CA GLU A 406 33.18 8.29 -4.87
C GLU A 406 32.81 6.89 -4.33
N GLU A 407 32.44 6.79 -3.06
CA GLU A 407 31.94 5.52 -2.52
C GLU A 407 30.63 5.10 -3.18
N PHE A 408 29.65 6.01 -3.33
CA PHE A 408 28.41 5.75 -4.03
C PHE A 408 28.66 5.23 -5.43
N LYS A 409 29.51 5.90 -6.21
CA LYS A 409 29.92 5.51 -7.56
C LYS A 409 30.58 4.14 -7.57
N ASN A 410 31.55 3.89 -6.67
CA ASN A 410 32.23 2.60 -6.58
C ASN A 410 31.26 1.43 -6.31
N VAL A 411 30.26 1.64 -5.48
CA VAL A 411 29.23 0.63 -5.23
C VAL A 411 28.46 0.32 -6.49
N TYR A 412 28.00 1.32 -7.22
CA TYR A 412 27.28 1.12 -8.49
C TYR A 412 28.13 0.38 -9.53
N GLU A 413 29.38 0.78 -9.72
CA GLU A 413 30.30 0.11 -10.66
C GLU A 413 30.57 -1.36 -10.25
N LYS A 414 30.63 -1.68 -8.95
CA LYS A 414 30.80 -3.06 -8.49
C LYS A 414 29.58 -3.93 -8.84
N TYR A 415 28.33 -3.42 -8.75
CA TYR A 415 27.15 -4.16 -9.22
C TYR A 415 27.31 -4.55 -10.70
N LYS A 416 27.76 -3.65 -11.53
CA LYS A 416 28.01 -3.91 -12.96
C LYS A 416 29.12 -4.95 -13.15
N ASN A 417 30.24 -4.83 -12.44
CA ASN A 417 31.37 -5.72 -12.56
C ASN A 417 31.08 -7.15 -12.09
N PHE A 418 30.27 -7.33 -11.05
CA PHE A 418 29.81 -8.64 -10.58
C PHE A 418 28.61 -9.17 -11.37
N GLU A 419 28.07 -8.36 -12.29
CA GLU A 419 26.86 -8.68 -13.05
C GLU A 419 25.66 -9.05 -12.16
N ILE A 420 25.50 -8.34 -11.04
CA ILE A 420 24.32 -8.45 -10.20
C ILE A 420 23.27 -7.47 -10.73
N PRO A 421 22.02 -7.91 -10.99
CA PRO A 421 20.96 -6.99 -11.42
C PRO A 421 20.75 -5.85 -10.43
N ILE A 422 20.53 -4.64 -10.95
CA ILE A 422 20.25 -3.44 -10.16
C ILE A 422 19.28 -2.52 -10.87
N ASP A 423 18.17 -2.18 -10.26
CA ASP A 423 17.16 -1.26 -10.80
C ASP A 423 17.22 0.12 -10.17
N THR A 424 17.68 0.22 -8.92
CA THR A 424 17.58 1.49 -8.20
C THR A 424 18.75 1.69 -7.24
N MET A 425 19.33 2.87 -7.28
CA MET A 425 20.33 3.35 -6.31
C MET A 425 19.71 4.40 -5.40
N TRP A 426 20.01 4.33 -4.11
CA TRP A 426 19.44 5.22 -3.09
C TRP A 426 20.54 6.01 -2.41
N VAL A 427 20.18 7.20 -1.92
CA VAL A 427 21.01 7.95 -0.96
C VAL A 427 20.15 8.37 0.23
N ASP A 428 20.77 8.33 1.39
CA ASP A 428 20.20 8.79 2.66
C ASP A 428 20.66 10.23 2.98
N ASN A 429 20.40 10.64 4.21
CA ASN A 429 20.76 11.96 4.73
C ASN A 429 22.26 12.28 4.64
N SER A 430 23.14 11.29 4.46
CA SER A 430 24.59 11.52 4.28
C SER A 430 24.91 12.36 3.04
N ALA A 431 24.04 12.32 2.02
CA ALA A 431 24.17 13.12 0.80
C ALA A 431 23.48 14.49 0.88
N ILE A 432 22.60 14.69 1.87
CA ILE A 432 21.83 15.92 2.06
C ILE A 432 22.58 16.86 3.00
N ASP A 433 22.44 18.16 2.80
CA ASP A 433 22.99 19.16 3.70
C ASP A 433 22.18 19.19 5.01
N ASN A 434 22.83 18.96 6.14
CA ASN A 434 22.16 18.91 7.45
C ASN A 434 21.48 20.23 7.85
N PHE A 435 21.94 21.37 7.31
CA PHE A 435 21.44 22.69 7.65
C PHE A 435 20.48 23.27 6.60
N GLU A 436 20.48 22.70 5.41
CA GLU A 436 19.60 23.09 4.32
C GLU A 436 19.07 21.82 3.64
N ILE A 437 18.15 21.11 4.30
CA ILE A 437 17.54 19.90 3.73
C ILE A 437 16.91 20.22 2.37
N PHE A 438 16.78 19.22 1.50
CA PHE A 438 16.46 19.36 0.07
C PHE A 438 17.57 20.02 -0.76
N THR A 439 18.82 19.98 -0.26
CA THR A 439 20.01 20.33 -1.02
C THR A 439 21.11 19.28 -0.83
N LEU A 440 21.92 19.07 -1.87
CA LEU A 440 23.08 18.17 -1.79
C LEU A 440 24.23 18.87 -1.08
N ASN A 441 24.89 18.15 -0.15
CA ASN A 441 26.10 18.65 0.48
C ASN A 441 27.32 18.63 -0.45
N ASP A 442 28.40 19.30 -0.04
CA ASP A 442 29.61 19.48 -0.87
C ASP A 442 30.26 18.17 -1.34
N LYS A 443 30.15 17.10 -0.57
CA LYS A 443 30.73 15.78 -0.92
C LYS A 443 29.95 15.08 -2.04
N PHE A 444 28.71 15.48 -2.29
CA PHE A 444 27.81 14.89 -3.28
C PHE A 444 27.43 15.83 -4.44
N LYS A 445 28.10 16.96 -4.61
CA LYS A 445 27.82 17.91 -5.69
C LYS A 445 27.84 17.32 -7.11
N GLN A 446 28.59 16.23 -7.32
CA GLN A 446 28.68 15.55 -8.61
C GLN A 446 27.54 14.56 -8.86
N LEU A 447 26.77 14.22 -7.81
CA LEU A 447 25.74 13.19 -7.84
C LEU A 447 24.69 13.43 -8.94
N GLY A 448 24.15 14.66 -9.02
CA GLY A 448 23.13 14.97 -10.04
C GLY A 448 23.59 14.72 -11.48
N SER A 449 24.81 15.16 -11.79
CA SER A 449 25.39 14.92 -13.11
C SER A 449 25.65 13.42 -13.38
N TYR A 450 26.07 12.68 -12.37
CA TYR A 450 26.32 11.24 -12.49
C TYR A 450 25.01 10.45 -12.62
N VAL A 451 24.00 10.82 -11.87
CA VAL A 451 22.66 10.20 -12.00
C VAL A 451 22.13 10.36 -13.43
N GLU A 452 22.20 11.56 -14.00
CA GLU A 452 21.69 11.82 -15.35
C GLU A 452 22.51 11.12 -16.43
N ASN A 453 23.85 11.18 -16.35
CA ASN A 453 24.73 10.77 -17.46
C ASN A 453 25.12 9.28 -17.41
N GLU A 454 25.03 8.62 -16.26
CA GLU A 454 25.41 7.22 -16.10
C GLU A 454 24.24 6.35 -15.62
N ILE A 455 23.64 6.66 -14.44
CA ILE A 455 22.60 5.83 -13.83
C ILE A 455 21.35 5.77 -14.71
N HIS A 456 20.80 6.92 -15.09
CA HIS A 456 19.61 6.99 -15.94
C HIS A 456 19.88 6.48 -17.36
N LYS A 457 21.08 6.69 -17.89
CA LYS A 457 21.48 6.16 -19.20
C LYS A 457 21.50 4.64 -19.23
N ASP A 458 21.93 4.02 -18.16
CA ASP A 458 21.88 2.56 -17.99
C ASP A 458 20.44 2.05 -17.72
N GLY A 459 19.47 2.94 -17.51
CA GLY A 459 18.07 2.62 -17.23
C GLY A 459 17.78 2.37 -15.76
N VAL A 460 18.76 2.60 -14.89
CA VAL A 460 18.63 2.47 -13.43
C VAL A 460 18.00 3.74 -12.86
N LYS A 461 17.27 3.61 -11.74
CA LYS A 461 16.52 4.67 -11.07
C LYS A 461 17.26 5.23 -9.87
N PHE A 462 16.91 6.43 -9.48
CA PHE A 462 17.51 7.11 -8.33
C PHE A 462 16.44 7.59 -7.35
N ILE A 463 16.63 7.31 -6.05
CA ILE A 463 15.70 7.65 -4.98
C ILE A 463 16.44 8.28 -3.79
N PRO A 464 16.10 9.51 -3.39
CA PRO A 464 16.53 10.10 -2.14
C PRO A 464 15.64 9.64 -0.98
N ILE A 465 16.24 9.47 0.21
CA ILE A 465 15.54 9.34 1.48
C ILE A 465 15.42 10.75 2.08
N ILE A 466 14.22 11.11 2.50
CA ILE A 466 13.87 12.47 2.95
C ILE A 466 13.25 12.38 4.35
N ASP A 467 13.87 13.05 5.32
CA ASP A 467 13.32 13.25 6.65
C ASP A 467 12.27 14.36 6.67
N LEU A 468 11.39 14.32 7.67
CA LEU A 468 10.31 15.27 7.82
C LEU A 468 10.76 16.61 8.43
N GLY A 469 11.71 16.59 9.35
CA GLY A 469 12.08 17.75 10.17
C GLY A 469 13.01 18.74 9.45
N LEU A 470 12.74 20.05 9.55
CA LEU A 470 13.61 21.10 9.01
C LEU A 470 14.49 21.70 10.10
N SER A 471 15.82 21.68 9.90
CA SER A 471 16.76 22.34 10.79
C SER A 471 16.59 23.87 10.78
N ILE A 472 16.58 24.47 11.95
CA ILE A 472 16.57 25.94 12.12
C ILE A 472 17.92 26.47 12.57
N GLU A 473 18.98 25.67 12.58
CA GLU A 473 20.34 26.11 12.89
C GLU A 473 20.86 27.09 11.83
N ASN A 474 20.45 26.94 10.59
CA ASN A 474 20.68 27.93 9.53
C ASN A 474 19.58 28.99 9.53
N GLN A 475 19.82 30.12 10.21
CA GLN A 475 18.87 31.24 10.24
C GLN A 475 18.58 31.88 8.87
N ASN A 476 19.39 31.61 7.86
CA ASN A 476 19.21 32.12 6.50
C ASN A 476 18.45 31.16 5.58
N SER A 477 18.11 29.95 6.03
CA SER A 477 17.35 28.97 5.24
C SER A 477 16.14 29.61 4.57
N SER A 478 16.07 29.47 3.25
CA SER A 478 14.98 29.98 2.43
C SER A 478 13.68 29.21 2.70
N LEU A 479 13.81 27.91 2.98
CA LEU A 479 12.66 27.02 3.26
C LEU A 479 12.06 27.32 4.63
N VAL A 480 12.86 27.54 5.66
CA VAL A 480 12.36 27.95 6.98
C VAL A 480 11.64 29.30 6.90
N LYS A 481 12.21 30.27 6.16
CA LYS A 481 11.55 31.56 5.93
C LYS A 481 10.22 31.41 5.19
N LEU A 482 10.18 30.58 4.17
CA LEU A 482 8.94 30.29 3.42
C LEU A 482 7.91 29.63 4.35
N GLY A 483 8.28 28.60 5.10
CA GLY A 483 7.38 27.92 6.04
C GLY A 483 6.78 28.86 7.09
N ASN A 484 7.60 29.76 7.66
CA ASN A 484 7.13 30.79 8.58
C ASN A 484 6.16 31.77 7.90
N SER A 485 6.44 32.19 6.65
CA SER A 485 5.58 33.12 5.92
C SER A 485 4.21 32.51 5.54
N LEU A 486 4.18 31.21 5.33
CA LEU A 486 2.96 30.45 5.05
C LEU A 486 2.23 30.00 6.33
N ASP A 487 2.87 30.12 7.49
CA ASP A 487 2.35 29.68 8.80
C ASP A 487 2.00 28.18 8.80
N ILE A 488 2.96 27.34 8.38
CA ILE A 488 2.71 25.88 8.18
C ILE A 488 3.38 24.99 9.23
N PHE A 489 4.10 25.54 10.17
CA PHE A 489 4.77 24.72 11.18
C PHE A 489 3.85 24.36 12.35
N ILE A 490 4.04 23.18 12.91
CA ILE A 490 3.37 22.72 14.13
C ILE A 490 3.67 23.68 15.27
N LYS A 491 2.67 23.98 16.09
CA LYS A 491 2.74 25.01 17.14
C LYS A 491 2.66 24.39 18.55
N SER A 492 3.15 25.14 19.51
CA SER A 492 2.90 24.86 20.93
C SER A 492 1.49 25.36 21.31
N ASN A 493 0.74 24.55 22.06
CA ASN A 493 -0.58 24.94 22.56
C ASN A 493 -0.52 26.10 23.56
N ASP A 494 0.54 26.16 24.38
CA ASP A 494 0.69 27.15 25.41
C ASP A 494 1.02 28.54 24.84
N THR A 495 2.01 28.60 23.93
CA THR A 495 2.51 29.86 23.39
C THR A 495 1.87 30.25 22.06
N LYS A 496 1.26 29.29 21.35
CA LYS A 496 0.77 29.43 19.96
C LYS A 496 1.88 29.77 18.95
N GLU A 497 3.13 29.67 19.35
CA GLU A 497 4.31 29.85 18.50
C GLU A 497 4.75 28.50 17.89
N THR A 498 5.61 28.56 16.88
CA THR A 498 6.21 27.35 16.26
C THR A 498 6.91 26.50 17.32
N LEU A 499 6.54 25.22 17.37
CA LEU A 499 7.15 24.25 18.28
C LEU A 499 8.54 23.89 17.78
N ILE A 500 9.54 24.17 18.59
CA ILE A 500 10.94 23.81 18.33
C ILE A 500 11.25 22.50 19.03
N SER A 501 11.61 21.50 18.25
CA SER A 501 12.07 20.19 18.72
C SER A 501 13.57 20.01 18.45
N LYS A 502 14.14 18.87 18.82
CA LYS A 502 15.54 18.55 18.58
C LYS A 502 15.66 17.16 17.99
N ILE A 503 16.41 17.05 16.89
CA ILE A 503 16.81 15.79 16.27
C ILE A 503 18.36 15.71 16.23
N SER A 504 18.93 14.65 15.69
CA SER A 504 20.39 14.48 15.59
C SER A 504 21.10 15.65 14.87
N SER A 505 20.44 16.30 13.91
CA SER A 505 20.94 17.47 13.18
C SER A 505 20.79 18.80 13.91
N GLY A 506 20.21 18.84 15.13
CA GLY A 506 20.04 20.05 15.94
C GLY A 506 18.59 20.48 16.12
N LYS A 507 18.37 21.79 16.34
CA LYS A 507 17.04 22.36 16.51
C LYS A 507 16.24 22.26 15.23
N THR A 508 15.00 21.81 15.35
CA THR A 508 14.18 21.40 14.22
C THR A 508 12.73 21.84 14.41
N VAL A 509 12.07 22.18 13.30
CA VAL A 509 10.63 22.44 13.23
C VAL A 509 9.98 21.43 12.27
N PHE A 510 8.73 21.08 12.52
CA PHE A 510 7.99 20.11 11.71
C PHE A 510 6.85 20.77 10.95
N PRO A 511 6.69 20.53 9.63
CA PRO A 511 5.56 20.99 8.87
C PRO A 511 4.25 20.28 9.29
N ASP A 512 3.17 21.05 9.37
CA ASP A 512 1.82 20.52 9.53
C ASP A 512 1.24 20.17 8.15
N PHE A 513 1.25 18.87 7.82
CA PHE A 513 0.74 18.38 6.54
C PHE A 513 -0.78 18.45 6.40
N MET A 514 -1.51 18.76 7.45
CA MET A 514 -2.95 19.04 7.39
C MET A 514 -3.25 20.51 7.04
N ASN A 515 -2.24 21.39 7.03
CA ASN A 515 -2.39 22.78 6.67
C ASN A 515 -2.69 22.96 5.16
N LEU A 516 -3.68 23.78 4.82
CA LEU A 516 -4.12 23.99 3.44
C LEU A 516 -3.01 24.54 2.52
N LYS A 517 -2.05 25.29 3.08
CA LYS A 517 -0.92 25.88 2.33
C LYS A 517 0.28 24.93 2.18
N ILE A 518 0.23 23.75 2.77
CA ILE A 518 1.37 22.83 2.78
C ILE A 518 1.82 22.42 1.36
N SER A 519 0.89 22.35 0.40
CA SER A 519 1.22 21.98 -0.99
C SER A 519 2.18 22.97 -1.65
N GLU A 520 2.06 24.27 -1.37
CA GLU A 520 2.99 25.28 -1.89
C GLU A 520 4.39 25.09 -1.33
N PHE A 521 4.48 24.88 -0.02
CA PHE A 521 5.73 24.65 0.68
C PHE A 521 6.40 23.36 0.21
N TRP A 522 5.67 22.21 0.27
CA TRP A 522 6.21 20.90 -0.05
C TRP A 522 6.67 20.78 -1.50
N ASN A 523 5.90 21.34 -2.44
CA ASN A 523 6.28 21.40 -3.84
C ASN A 523 7.58 22.21 -4.03
N THR A 524 7.78 23.30 -3.28
CA THR A 524 9.03 24.08 -3.34
C THR A 524 10.21 23.27 -2.82
N CYS A 525 10.04 22.54 -1.71
CA CYS A 525 11.07 21.67 -1.16
C CYS A 525 11.51 20.59 -2.18
N LEU A 526 10.54 19.87 -2.74
CA LEU A 526 10.82 18.81 -3.72
C LEU A 526 11.41 19.36 -5.03
N ASN A 527 10.96 20.53 -5.49
CA ASN A 527 11.56 21.20 -6.66
C ASN A 527 13.02 21.58 -6.41
N ASN A 528 13.37 22.06 -5.23
CA ASN A 528 14.76 22.40 -4.89
C ASN A 528 15.68 21.18 -5.04
N LEU A 529 15.26 20.02 -4.53
CA LEU A 529 16.02 18.79 -4.66
C LEU A 529 16.04 18.30 -6.12
N GLN A 530 14.89 18.33 -6.81
CA GLN A 530 14.77 17.88 -8.21
C GLN A 530 15.69 18.65 -9.17
N THR A 531 15.96 19.93 -8.89
CA THR A 531 16.88 20.74 -9.71
C THR A 531 18.35 20.38 -9.52
N GLN A 532 18.71 19.74 -8.42
CA GLN A 532 20.09 19.31 -8.11
C GLN A 532 20.34 17.88 -8.53
N VAL A 533 19.36 17.01 -8.35
CA VAL A 533 19.41 15.60 -8.74
C VAL A 533 18.05 15.15 -9.26
N ASN A 534 18.02 14.63 -10.47
CA ASN A 534 16.81 14.11 -11.09
C ASN A 534 16.46 12.76 -10.47
N PHE A 535 15.40 12.70 -9.65
CA PHE A 535 14.97 11.49 -8.95
C PHE A 535 13.67 10.90 -9.56
N ASP A 536 13.51 9.58 -9.48
CA ASP A 536 12.39 8.82 -10.04
C ASP A 536 11.30 8.48 -9.02
N GLY A 537 11.60 8.62 -7.76
CA GLY A 537 10.72 8.39 -6.63
C GLY A 537 11.31 8.97 -5.36
N ILE A 538 10.64 8.82 -4.23
CA ILE A 538 11.11 9.31 -2.93
C ILE A 538 10.83 8.30 -1.82
N CYS A 539 11.66 8.36 -0.77
CA CYS A 539 11.41 7.66 0.48
C CYS A 539 11.17 8.70 1.58
N LEU A 540 10.07 8.56 2.30
CA LEU A 540 9.68 9.40 3.42
C LEU A 540 10.07 8.69 4.71
N ASP A 541 11.08 9.20 5.39
CA ASP A 541 11.61 8.65 6.62
C ASP A 541 11.33 9.55 7.82
N LEU A 542 11.39 9.00 9.03
CA LEU A 542 11.15 9.70 10.30
C LEU A 542 9.83 10.49 10.35
N ASN A 543 8.83 10.03 9.62
CA ASN A 543 7.60 10.77 9.33
C ASN A 543 6.41 10.45 10.22
N GLU A 544 6.62 9.82 11.36
CA GLU A 544 5.63 9.64 12.46
C GLU A 544 5.32 10.88 13.32
N PRO A 545 5.98 12.04 13.51
CA PRO A 545 7.38 12.48 13.42
C PRO A 545 8.30 11.97 14.55
N SER A 546 9.59 11.73 14.22
CA SER A 546 10.60 11.28 15.20
C SER A 546 11.45 12.41 15.77
N ILE A 547 11.77 12.34 17.08
CA ILE A 547 12.57 13.32 17.82
C ILE A 547 13.62 12.59 18.64
N ASP A 548 14.84 13.16 18.74
CA ASP A 548 15.93 12.60 19.58
C ASP A 548 15.72 12.91 21.06
N THR A 549 15.37 11.90 21.84
CA THR A 549 15.15 12.03 23.30
C THR A 549 16.42 12.06 24.13
N LYS A 550 17.58 11.63 23.59
CA LYS A 550 18.84 11.56 24.37
C LYS A 550 19.35 12.91 24.83
N ASN A 551 18.86 14.00 24.28
CA ASN A 551 19.32 15.37 24.54
C ASN A 551 18.27 16.28 25.19
N ASN A 552 17.09 15.81 25.52
CA ASN A 552 16.04 16.60 26.18
C ASN A 552 16.05 16.36 27.69
N ASN A 553 17.09 16.84 28.40
CA ASN A 553 17.21 16.72 29.86
C ASN A 553 16.17 17.52 30.65
N ASN A 554 15.25 18.24 30.01
CA ASN A 554 14.28 19.14 30.67
C ASN A 554 12.81 18.76 30.47
N ASP A 555 12.49 17.76 29.69
CA ASP A 555 11.10 17.35 29.51
C ASP A 555 10.77 16.23 30.54
N ASN A 556 10.49 16.66 31.78
CA ASN A 556 9.68 15.89 32.72
C ASN A 556 8.19 15.89 32.27
N ASN A 557 7.92 15.92 30.97
CA ASN A 557 6.57 15.84 30.46
C ASN A 557 6.10 14.39 30.57
N ILE A 558 5.58 14.08 31.74
CA ILE A 558 4.71 12.95 31.97
C ILE A 558 3.40 13.33 31.31
N ASP A 559 2.95 12.55 30.32
CA ASP A 559 1.62 12.76 29.72
C ASP A 559 0.56 12.86 30.83
N ASN A 560 -0.20 13.95 30.84
CA ASN A 560 -1.25 14.20 31.84
C ASN A 560 -2.55 13.43 31.55
N LEU A 561 -2.46 12.35 30.81
CA LEU A 561 -3.58 11.50 30.44
C LEU A 561 -4.06 10.65 31.63
N SER A 562 -5.36 10.43 31.74
CA SER A 562 -5.95 9.50 32.72
C SER A 562 -5.58 8.05 32.41
N TYR A 563 -5.42 7.73 31.12
CA TYR A 563 -5.01 6.44 30.60
C TYR A 563 -3.83 6.61 29.63
N ILE A 564 -2.84 5.74 29.70
CA ILE A 564 -1.70 5.74 28.77
C ILE A 564 -1.63 4.38 28.08
N PRO A 565 -1.92 4.33 26.76
CA PRO A 565 -1.74 3.11 25.99
C PRO A 565 -0.31 2.57 26.08
N GLY A 566 -0.18 1.24 26.23
CA GLY A 566 1.11 0.55 26.35
C GLY A 566 1.78 0.63 27.72
N TYR A 567 1.23 1.36 28.68
CA TYR A 567 1.81 1.47 30.01
C TYR A 567 1.76 0.15 30.76
N ASN A 568 2.91 -0.31 31.25
CA ASN A 568 3.03 -1.47 32.12
C ASN A 568 3.65 -1.03 33.46
N PRO A 569 2.92 -1.12 34.59
CA PRO A 569 3.42 -0.67 35.90
C PRO A 569 4.64 -1.43 36.41
N ASN A 570 4.94 -2.61 35.85
CA ASN A 570 6.12 -3.43 36.22
C ASN A 570 7.38 -3.08 35.43
N GLN A 571 7.30 -2.18 34.47
CA GLN A 571 8.43 -1.68 33.69
C GLN A 571 8.75 -0.23 34.08
N ASN A 572 9.97 0.25 33.75
CA ASN A 572 10.40 1.60 34.09
C ASN A 572 9.40 2.64 33.54
N LYS A 573 8.89 3.51 34.41
CA LYS A 573 7.90 4.56 34.06
C LYS A 573 8.32 5.47 32.91
N GLU A 574 9.63 5.63 32.69
CA GLU A 574 10.19 6.48 31.64
C GLU A 574 10.17 5.86 30.23
N GLU A 575 9.84 4.57 30.11
CA GLU A 575 9.84 3.87 28.81
C GLU A 575 8.51 3.97 28.05
N TYR A 576 7.41 4.35 28.72
CA TYR A 576 6.04 4.31 28.15
C TYR A 576 5.33 5.66 28.22
N ILE A 577 5.92 6.64 27.52
CA ILE A 577 5.31 7.96 27.32
C ILE A 577 4.98 8.07 25.82
N LEU A 578 3.74 8.46 25.47
CA LEU A 578 3.32 8.61 24.07
C LEU A 578 4.14 9.66 23.29
N SER A 579 4.67 10.66 24.02
CA SER A 579 5.57 11.69 23.49
C SER A 579 7.05 11.23 23.41
N LYS A 580 7.40 10.03 23.90
CA LYS A 580 8.77 9.54 23.82
C LYS A 580 9.20 9.41 22.36
N SER A 581 10.36 9.98 22.02
CA SER A 581 10.87 10.04 20.64
C SER A 581 9.88 10.66 19.64
N SER A 582 8.94 11.50 20.08
CA SER A 582 7.90 12.09 19.25
C SER A 582 7.45 13.47 19.76
N LEU A 583 6.49 14.08 19.06
CA LEU A 583 5.88 15.36 19.44
C LEU A 583 5.12 15.24 20.78
N SER A 584 5.21 16.27 21.60
CA SER A 584 4.55 16.32 22.92
C SER A 584 3.04 16.50 22.78
N GLU A 585 2.30 16.20 23.88
CA GLU A 585 0.85 16.48 24.01
C GLU A 585 0.51 17.96 23.79
N ASN A 586 1.46 18.85 24.09
CA ASN A 586 1.32 20.29 23.89
C ASN A 586 1.41 20.74 22.42
N ALA A 587 1.69 19.82 21.49
CA ALA A 587 1.74 20.14 20.06
C ALA A 587 0.34 20.23 19.47
N ILE A 588 0.09 21.28 18.69
CA ILE A 588 -1.16 21.52 17.98
C ILE A 588 -0.94 21.75 16.49
N LEU A 589 -1.88 21.24 15.73
CA LEU A 589 -2.00 21.38 14.28
C LEU A 589 -2.98 22.52 13.94
N ILE A 590 -3.20 22.72 12.63
CA ILE A 590 -4.19 23.71 12.15
C ILE A 590 -5.54 23.55 12.84
N GLY A 591 -6.17 24.68 13.13
CA GLY A 591 -7.48 24.67 13.82
C GLY A 591 -7.42 24.33 15.31
N ASN A 592 -6.23 24.39 15.95
CA ASN A 592 -5.97 23.98 17.34
C ASN A 592 -6.23 22.47 17.59
N LEU A 593 -6.16 21.65 16.56
CA LEU A 593 -6.29 20.21 16.67
C LEU A 593 -5.10 19.62 17.44
N SER A 594 -5.35 18.79 18.43
CA SER A 594 -4.30 18.13 19.20
C SER A 594 -3.51 17.17 18.30
N VAL A 595 -2.20 17.13 18.46
CA VAL A 595 -1.37 16.11 17.84
C VAL A 595 -1.79 14.70 18.26
N TYR A 596 -2.30 14.52 19.48
CA TYR A 596 -2.77 13.21 19.94
C TYR A 596 -4.04 12.72 19.23
N ASP A 597 -4.83 13.64 18.67
CA ASP A 597 -5.99 13.28 17.85
C ASP A 597 -5.60 12.91 16.41
N ALA A 598 -4.61 13.56 15.83
CA ALA A 598 -4.40 13.50 14.39
C ALA A 598 -2.98 13.12 13.92
N LYS A 599 -2.06 12.81 14.83
CA LYS A 599 -0.66 12.48 14.51
C LYS A 599 -0.51 11.44 13.37
N PRO A 600 -1.27 10.32 13.35
CA PRO A 600 -1.16 9.34 12.27
C PRO A 600 -1.49 9.91 10.89
N LEU A 601 -2.32 10.96 10.83
CA LEU A 601 -2.71 11.59 9.56
C LEU A 601 -1.60 12.45 8.96
N LEU A 602 -0.59 12.87 9.73
CA LEU A 602 0.54 13.64 9.20
C LEU A 602 1.28 12.87 8.10
N SER A 603 1.60 11.58 8.35
CA SER A 603 2.25 10.71 7.37
C SER A 603 1.34 10.43 6.16
N TYR A 604 0.03 10.25 6.38
CA TYR A 604 -0.94 10.10 5.29
C TYR A 604 -0.95 11.30 4.36
N TYR A 605 -1.08 12.51 4.90
CA TYR A 605 -1.11 13.73 4.09
C TYR A 605 0.23 14.01 3.43
N GLN A 606 1.37 13.73 4.09
CA GLN A 606 2.69 13.84 3.46
C GLN A 606 2.80 12.91 2.25
N GLY A 607 2.42 11.64 2.41
CA GLY A 607 2.39 10.67 1.32
C GLY A 607 1.48 11.11 0.18
N LYS A 608 0.27 11.59 0.48
CA LYS A 608 -0.68 12.13 -0.51
C LYS A 608 -0.12 13.33 -1.26
N LYS A 609 0.48 14.31 -0.56
CA LYS A 609 1.07 15.51 -1.18
C LYS A 609 2.28 15.18 -2.05
N SER A 610 3.09 14.23 -1.61
CA SER A 610 4.20 13.69 -2.39
C SER A 610 3.70 12.98 -3.65
N TYR A 611 2.63 12.19 -3.55
CA TYR A 611 1.99 11.54 -4.69
C TYR A 611 1.46 12.56 -5.69
N GLU A 612 0.76 13.60 -5.23
CA GLU A 612 0.25 14.70 -6.07
C GLU A 612 1.39 15.39 -6.82
N TYR A 613 2.52 15.66 -6.15
CA TYR A 613 3.70 16.27 -6.77
C TYR A 613 4.33 15.39 -7.86
N LEU A 614 4.64 14.13 -7.55
CA LEU A 614 5.28 13.22 -8.50
C LEU A 614 4.35 12.89 -9.68
N ASN A 615 3.07 12.71 -9.40
CA ASN A 615 2.04 12.48 -10.42
C ASN A 615 2.00 13.59 -11.46
N LYS A 616 2.13 14.85 -11.02
CA LYS A 616 2.14 16.02 -11.89
C LYS A 616 3.46 16.15 -12.68
N ASN A 617 4.59 15.86 -12.06
CA ASN A 617 5.92 16.20 -12.60
C ASN A 617 6.55 15.05 -13.40
N LEU A 618 6.44 13.80 -12.96
CA LEU A 618 7.08 12.66 -13.64
C LEU A 618 6.31 12.15 -14.86
N LYS A 619 4.99 12.36 -14.94
CA LYS A 619 4.11 11.80 -15.99
C LYS A 619 4.17 10.26 -16.09
N LYS A 620 4.68 9.62 -15.07
CA LYS A 620 4.80 8.18 -14.85
C LYS A 620 4.19 7.85 -13.50
N ARG A 621 3.89 6.58 -13.23
CA ARG A 621 3.41 6.19 -11.91
C ARG A 621 4.41 6.58 -10.82
N PRO A 622 3.98 7.31 -9.79
CA PRO A 622 4.83 7.66 -8.68
C PRO A 622 5.31 6.43 -7.90
N PHE A 623 6.54 6.48 -7.40
CA PHE A 623 7.04 5.57 -6.40
C PHE A 623 7.35 6.37 -5.12
N ILE A 624 6.64 6.05 -4.06
CA ILE A 624 6.82 6.69 -2.75
C ILE A 624 6.83 5.58 -1.71
N LEU A 625 7.93 5.44 -1.01
CA LEU A 625 8.05 4.56 0.14
C LEU A 625 7.87 5.40 1.41
N SER A 626 7.05 4.96 2.35
CA SER A 626 6.80 5.68 3.60
C SER A 626 7.03 4.78 4.80
N ARG A 627 7.77 5.26 5.80
CA ARG A 627 8.01 4.52 7.05
C ARG A 627 6.74 4.49 7.90
N SER A 628 6.16 5.64 8.18
CA SER A 628 4.89 5.73 8.88
C SER A 628 3.72 5.72 7.90
N THR A 629 2.71 4.92 8.21
CA THR A 629 1.50 4.78 7.41
C THR A 629 0.27 4.59 8.30
N THR A 630 -0.92 4.82 7.76
CA THR A 630 -2.20 4.66 8.45
C THR A 630 -3.32 4.27 7.47
N PHE A 631 -4.56 4.35 7.86
CA PHE A 631 -5.74 4.04 7.02
C PHE A 631 -5.62 4.64 5.62
N GLY A 632 -5.85 3.81 4.61
CA GLY A 632 -5.90 4.25 3.22
C GLY A 632 -4.59 4.80 2.64
N SER A 633 -3.46 4.70 3.37
CA SER A 633 -2.14 5.12 2.86
C SER A 633 -1.75 4.40 1.57
N GLY A 634 -2.15 3.15 1.40
CA GLY A 634 -1.88 2.36 0.19
C GLY A 634 -2.39 2.96 -1.13
N LYS A 635 -3.31 3.93 -1.08
CA LYS A 635 -3.74 4.72 -2.25
C LYS A 635 -2.61 5.56 -2.84
N HIS A 636 -1.59 5.90 -2.03
CA HIS A 636 -0.59 6.92 -2.37
C HIS A 636 0.84 6.43 -2.18
N VAL A 637 1.09 5.53 -1.22
CA VAL A 637 2.43 5.12 -0.82
C VAL A 637 2.56 3.61 -0.72
N PHE A 638 3.81 3.14 -0.74
CA PHE A 638 4.25 1.81 -0.41
C PHE A 638 4.93 1.84 0.96
N HIS A 639 5.25 0.66 1.52
CA HIS A 639 5.85 0.57 2.84
C HIS A 639 7.09 -0.34 2.83
N TRP A 640 8.03 -0.08 3.75
CA TRP A 640 9.11 -1.02 4.08
C TRP A 640 9.13 -1.26 5.59
N LEU A 641 9.36 -2.51 5.93
CA LEU A 641 9.63 -2.90 7.30
C LEU A 641 11.06 -2.49 7.64
N ASP A 642 11.25 -1.67 8.67
CA ASP A 642 12.58 -1.40 9.20
C ASP A 642 13.09 -2.65 9.93
N GLU A 643 14.09 -3.27 9.39
CA GLU A 643 14.55 -4.55 9.86
C GLU A 643 15.93 -4.45 10.52
N ASN A 644 15.94 -4.73 11.79
CA ASN A 644 17.15 -5.05 12.52
C ASN A 644 17.36 -6.58 12.45
N HIS A 645 17.85 -7.11 11.33
CA HIS A 645 18.22 -8.53 11.21
C HIS A 645 19.45 -8.87 12.09
N LYS A 646 19.32 -8.69 13.40
CA LYS A 646 20.33 -9.13 14.37
C LYS A 646 20.13 -10.58 14.79
N GLU A 647 18.92 -11.07 14.68
CA GLU A 647 18.47 -12.35 15.17
C GLU A 647 17.65 -13.11 14.11
N GLU A 648 17.56 -14.42 14.25
CA GLU A 648 16.82 -15.30 13.35
C GLU A 648 15.31 -15.04 13.38
N SER A 649 14.77 -14.60 14.52
CA SER A 649 13.38 -14.19 14.68
C SER A 649 12.95 -13.14 13.66
N ASN A 650 13.88 -12.29 13.19
CA ASN A 650 13.59 -11.18 12.30
C ASN A 650 13.14 -11.62 10.90
N ILE A 651 13.51 -12.85 10.45
CA ILE A 651 12.98 -13.40 9.19
C ILE A 651 11.48 -13.69 9.33
N LYS A 652 11.06 -14.26 10.45
CA LYS A 652 9.62 -14.50 10.72
C LYS A 652 8.86 -13.20 10.88
N GLU A 653 9.44 -12.23 11.58
CA GLU A 653 8.86 -10.90 11.76
C GLU A 653 8.64 -10.18 10.43
N SER A 654 9.58 -10.27 9.50
CA SER A 654 9.41 -9.66 8.18
C SER A 654 8.31 -10.35 7.37
N ILE A 655 8.21 -11.67 7.43
CA ILE A 655 7.15 -12.41 6.75
C ILE A 655 5.78 -12.05 7.33
N SER A 656 5.62 -12.12 8.65
CA SER A 656 4.36 -11.77 9.33
C SER A 656 4.01 -10.29 9.12
N GLY A 657 5.00 -9.40 9.12
CA GLY A 657 4.83 -7.97 8.85
C GLY A 657 4.29 -7.73 7.44
N ILE A 658 4.83 -8.38 6.40
CA ILE A 658 4.32 -8.26 5.04
C ILE A 658 2.87 -8.77 4.94
N PHE A 659 2.54 -9.88 5.62
CA PHE A 659 1.15 -10.37 5.70
C PHE A 659 0.22 -9.33 6.35
N ASN A 660 0.66 -8.68 7.44
CA ASN A 660 -0.12 -7.65 8.13
C ASN A 660 -0.32 -6.41 7.25
N PHE A 661 0.72 -5.95 6.52
CA PHE A 661 0.57 -4.80 5.64
C PHE A 661 -0.38 -5.04 4.46
N ASP A 662 -0.53 -6.29 4.03
CA ASP A 662 -1.56 -6.66 3.06
C ASP A 662 -2.98 -6.49 3.64
N ILE A 663 -3.19 -6.88 4.92
CA ILE A 663 -4.43 -6.61 5.68
C ILE A 663 -4.69 -5.10 5.77
N PHE A 664 -3.65 -4.30 6.02
CA PHE A 664 -3.75 -2.84 6.14
C PHE A 664 -3.95 -2.12 4.79
N GLY A 665 -3.99 -2.85 3.68
CA GLY A 665 -4.23 -2.32 2.34
C GLY A 665 -2.97 -1.78 1.65
N ILE A 666 -1.77 -2.23 2.05
CA ILE A 666 -0.48 -1.86 1.44
C ILE A 666 0.28 -3.12 0.97
N PRO A 667 -0.20 -3.82 -0.06
CA PRO A 667 0.34 -5.11 -0.50
C PRO A 667 1.74 -5.04 -1.11
N PHE A 668 2.19 -3.85 -1.55
CA PHE A 668 3.56 -3.64 -2.01
C PHE A 668 4.43 -3.18 -0.84
N THR A 669 4.71 -4.13 0.03
CA THR A 669 5.54 -3.99 1.23
C THR A 669 6.70 -4.97 1.17
N GLY A 670 7.80 -4.64 1.80
CA GLY A 670 8.97 -5.51 1.92
C GLY A 670 9.95 -4.99 2.94
N GLY A 671 11.19 -5.47 2.90
CA GLY A 671 12.16 -5.14 3.92
C GLY A 671 13.57 -4.93 3.41
N ASP A 672 14.39 -4.38 4.30
CA ASP A 672 15.82 -4.19 4.10
C ASP A 672 16.56 -5.50 4.39
N ILE A 673 17.25 -6.01 3.39
CA ILE A 673 18.03 -7.23 3.53
C ILE A 673 19.41 -6.90 4.09
N CYS A 674 19.83 -7.67 5.10
CA CYS A 674 21.16 -7.57 5.71
C CYS A 674 21.49 -6.21 6.31
N GLN A 675 20.52 -5.44 6.79
CA GLN A 675 20.75 -4.24 7.57
C GLN A 675 21.36 -4.62 8.93
N ASN A 676 22.29 -3.85 9.48
CA ASN A 676 22.83 -3.96 10.85
C ASN A 676 23.46 -5.29 11.30
N ILE A 677 23.78 -6.21 10.41
CA ILE A 677 24.57 -7.39 10.76
C ILE A 677 26.02 -6.94 11.03
N LYS A 678 26.29 -6.45 12.25
CA LYS A 678 27.62 -5.91 12.61
C LYS A 678 28.71 -6.98 12.68
N ASP A 679 28.39 -8.17 13.12
CA ASP A 679 29.33 -9.29 13.29
C ASP A 679 28.71 -10.55 12.69
N THR A 680 28.52 -10.50 11.40
CA THR A 680 28.72 -11.55 10.42
C THR A 680 28.17 -12.94 10.74
N ASN A 681 26.86 -13.07 10.87
CA ASN A 681 26.28 -14.33 10.47
C ASN A 681 25.99 -14.28 8.95
N LYS A 682 26.99 -14.66 8.14
CA LYS A 682 26.87 -14.70 6.66
C LYS A 682 25.70 -15.58 6.23
N ASP A 683 25.47 -16.64 6.95
CA ASP A 683 24.42 -17.62 6.67
C ASP A 683 23.03 -17.04 6.91
N LEU A 684 22.85 -16.24 7.97
CA LEU A 684 21.61 -15.51 8.21
C LEU A 684 21.32 -14.50 7.09
N CYS A 685 22.34 -13.80 6.63
CA CYS A 685 22.18 -12.89 5.49
C CYS A 685 21.78 -13.62 4.20
N LEU A 686 22.40 -14.74 3.89
CA LEU A 686 22.02 -15.56 2.72
C LEU A 686 20.60 -16.14 2.84
N ARG A 687 20.19 -16.56 4.05
CA ARG A 687 18.79 -16.91 4.33
C ARG A 687 17.84 -15.75 4.05
N ALA A 688 18.17 -14.56 4.56
CA ALA A 688 17.38 -13.36 4.32
C ALA A 688 17.27 -13.02 2.82
N TYR A 689 18.34 -13.21 2.03
CA TYR A 689 18.26 -13.09 0.57
C TYR A 689 17.34 -14.13 -0.06
N GLY A 690 17.41 -15.40 0.41
CA GLY A 690 16.57 -16.47 -0.11
C GLY A 690 15.07 -16.22 0.03
N VAL A 691 14.66 -15.56 1.10
CA VAL A 691 13.26 -15.17 1.35
C VAL A 691 12.95 -13.81 0.72
N GLY A 692 13.78 -12.81 1.02
CA GLY A 692 13.58 -11.44 0.61
C GLY A 692 13.52 -11.24 -0.91
N ALA A 693 14.17 -12.12 -1.67
CA ALA A 693 14.04 -12.13 -3.13
C ALA A 693 12.60 -12.31 -3.62
N PHE A 694 11.70 -12.79 -2.78
CA PHE A 694 10.29 -12.99 -3.13
C PHE A 694 9.33 -12.00 -2.44
N TYR A 695 9.85 -11.11 -1.59
CA TYR A 695 9.05 -9.97 -1.09
C TYR A 695 8.52 -9.15 -2.26
N PRO A 696 7.33 -8.55 -2.15
CA PRO A 696 6.86 -7.59 -3.15
C PRO A 696 7.90 -6.50 -3.42
N PHE A 697 8.38 -5.82 -2.37
CA PHE A 697 9.49 -4.87 -2.40
C PHE A 697 10.74 -5.46 -1.76
N ILE A 698 11.92 -5.23 -2.36
CA ILE A 698 13.21 -5.68 -1.84
C ILE A 698 14.22 -4.54 -1.92
N ARG A 699 14.90 -4.23 -0.79
CA ARG A 699 15.99 -3.29 -0.74
C ARG A 699 17.17 -3.90 0.00
N ASN A 700 18.37 -3.81 -0.60
CA ASN A 700 19.60 -4.22 0.04
C ASN A 700 20.24 -3.03 0.74
N TYR A 701 20.80 -3.28 1.91
CA TYR A 701 21.47 -2.23 2.68
C TYR A 701 22.98 -2.44 2.74
N LYS A 702 23.43 -3.67 2.99
CA LYS A 702 24.83 -4.05 3.04
C LYS A 702 25.29 -4.63 1.70
N TYR A 703 26.46 -4.22 1.23
CA TYR A 703 26.95 -4.63 -0.09
C TYR A 703 27.14 -6.15 -0.17
N PRO A 704 26.70 -6.83 -1.25
CA PRO A 704 26.82 -8.28 -1.42
C PRO A 704 28.26 -8.83 -1.25
N TRP A 705 29.28 -8.00 -1.45
CA TRP A 705 30.71 -8.32 -1.34
C TRP A 705 31.37 -7.83 -0.04
N SER A 706 30.67 -7.25 0.92
CA SER A 706 31.26 -6.57 2.10
C SER A 706 31.47 -7.45 3.34
N PHE A 707 31.22 -8.74 3.25
CA PHE A 707 31.18 -9.63 4.40
C PHE A 707 32.54 -10.16 4.89
N ASP A 708 33.67 -9.73 4.28
CA ASP A 708 35.01 -10.32 4.52
C ASP A 708 35.93 -9.59 5.48
N ASN A 709 35.50 -8.56 6.18
CA ASN A 709 36.35 -7.78 7.09
C ASN A 709 36.23 -8.17 8.57
N SER A 710 36.03 -9.47 8.90
CA SER A 710 36.13 -9.90 10.30
C SER A 710 37.60 -9.93 10.72
N PRO A 711 38.05 -9.21 11.79
CA PRO A 711 39.36 -9.32 12.33
C PRO A 711 39.48 -10.70 13.02
N GLY A 712 40.18 -11.64 12.40
CA GLY A 712 40.41 -12.98 12.97
C GLY A 712 40.48 -14.14 12.00
N THR A 713 40.10 -13.99 10.75
CA THR A 713 40.30 -15.02 9.73
C THR A 713 41.62 -14.78 8.98
N SER A 714 42.41 -15.83 8.89
CA SER A 714 43.78 -15.91 8.39
C SER A 714 44.08 -15.04 7.15
N ASN A 715 45.27 -14.43 7.19
CA ASN A 715 45.92 -13.59 6.15
C ASN A 715 46.22 -14.29 4.82
N ASN A 716 45.48 -15.30 4.38
CA ASN A 716 45.70 -15.94 3.10
C ASN A 716 44.70 -15.36 2.09
N ASN A 717 45.18 -14.48 1.22
CA ASN A 717 44.42 -13.82 0.16
C ASN A 717 43.66 -14.77 -0.76
N GLU A 718 44.16 -16.01 -0.96
CA GLU A 718 43.51 -17.03 -1.83
C GLU A 718 42.21 -17.59 -1.24
N THR A 719 42.06 -17.71 0.08
CA THR A 719 40.82 -18.18 0.72
C THR A 719 39.75 -17.11 0.80
N LYS A 720 40.16 -15.83 0.76
CA LYS A 720 39.27 -14.67 0.81
C LYS A 720 38.45 -14.51 -0.47
N ASP A 721 39.14 -14.64 -1.62
CA ASP A 721 38.52 -14.50 -2.95
C ASP A 721 37.50 -15.61 -3.27
N ILE A 722 37.80 -16.85 -2.83
CA ILE A 722 36.90 -18.00 -3.05
C ILE A 722 35.59 -17.84 -2.27
N ASN A 723 35.63 -17.36 -1.03
CA ASN A 723 34.43 -17.18 -0.22
C ASN A 723 33.56 -16.00 -0.70
N GLU A 724 34.17 -14.88 -1.10
CA GLU A 724 33.48 -13.71 -1.64
C GLU A 724 32.76 -14.05 -2.95
N ASN A 725 33.46 -14.68 -3.89
CA ASN A 725 32.89 -15.09 -5.19
C ASN A 725 31.74 -16.08 -5.02
N ASN A 726 31.79 -16.98 -4.05
CA ASN A 726 30.72 -17.95 -3.81
C ASN A 726 29.46 -17.25 -3.26
N MET A 727 29.60 -16.34 -2.33
CA MET A 727 28.49 -15.57 -1.75
C MET A 727 27.82 -14.68 -2.81
N VAL A 728 28.61 -13.93 -3.58
CA VAL A 728 28.11 -13.12 -4.69
C VAL A 728 27.36 -13.98 -5.71
N LYS A 729 27.88 -15.19 -5.99
CA LYS A 729 27.19 -16.12 -6.90
C LYS A 729 25.83 -16.54 -6.38
N ILE A 730 25.72 -16.94 -5.11
CA ILE A 730 24.44 -17.33 -4.49
C ILE A 730 23.45 -16.17 -4.57
N ILE A 731 23.87 -14.96 -4.18
CA ILE A 731 23.01 -13.77 -4.25
C ILE A 731 22.55 -13.49 -5.68
N LYS A 732 23.48 -13.57 -6.66
CA LYS A 732 23.17 -13.39 -8.07
C LYS A 732 22.14 -14.40 -8.56
N ASP A 733 22.28 -15.68 -8.21
CA ASP A 733 21.37 -16.76 -8.61
C ASP A 733 19.98 -16.55 -8.02
N VAL A 734 19.89 -16.14 -6.74
CA VAL A 734 18.63 -15.82 -6.07
C VAL A 734 17.93 -14.61 -6.71
N ILE A 735 18.67 -13.55 -7.01
CA ILE A 735 18.11 -12.36 -7.67
C ILE A 735 17.68 -12.68 -9.11
N ASN A 736 18.45 -13.49 -9.85
CA ASN A 736 18.05 -13.95 -11.18
C ASN A 736 16.75 -14.77 -11.14
N CYS A 737 16.55 -15.60 -10.10
CA CYS A 737 15.29 -16.30 -9.91
C CYS A 737 14.10 -15.32 -9.73
N ARG A 738 14.26 -14.27 -8.91
CA ARG A 738 13.27 -13.19 -8.82
C ARG A 738 12.97 -12.57 -10.17
N TYR A 739 14.01 -12.15 -10.90
CA TYR A 739 13.83 -11.48 -12.19
C TYR A 739 13.11 -12.37 -13.21
N SER A 740 13.34 -13.67 -13.16
CA SER A 740 12.63 -14.62 -14.04
C SER A 740 11.11 -14.64 -13.80
N LEU A 741 10.65 -14.25 -12.59
CA LEU A 741 9.25 -14.25 -12.17
C LEU A 741 8.60 -12.86 -12.09
N LEU A 742 9.34 -11.77 -12.38
CA LEU A 742 8.81 -10.41 -12.19
C LEU A 742 7.53 -10.14 -12.98
N ARG A 743 7.38 -10.69 -14.19
CA ARG A 743 6.14 -10.54 -14.97
C ARG A 743 4.95 -11.22 -14.29
N TYR A 744 5.16 -12.36 -13.65
CA TYR A 744 4.14 -13.02 -12.83
C TYR A 744 3.78 -12.17 -11.60
N MET A 745 4.79 -11.76 -10.82
CA MET A 745 4.60 -10.94 -9.61
C MET A 745 3.84 -9.65 -9.92
N TYR A 746 4.25 -8.96 -10.99
CA TYR A 746 3.58 -7.74 -11.44
C TYR A 746 2.12 -7.97 -11.82
N SER A 747 1.82 -9.08 -12.49
CA SER A 747 0.44 -9.42 -12.87
C SER A 747 -0.44 -9.68 -11.66
N GLN A 748 0.09 -10.27 -10.58
CA GLN A 748 -0.65 -10.45 -9.33
C GLN A 748 -0.94 -9.11 -8.64
N LEU A 749 0.05 -8.22 -8.53
CA LEU A 749 -0.13 -6.86 -7.99
C LEU A 749 -1.10 -6.02 -8.82
N PHE A 750 -1.12 -6.25 -10.13
CA PHE A 750 -2.09 -5.61 -11.02
C PHE A 750 -3.53 -6.02 -10.69
N LEU A 751 -3.77 -7.32 -10.46
CA LEU A 751 -5.08 -7.85 -10.05
C LEU A 751 -5.55 -7.25 -8.73
N ILE A 752 -4.64 -7.05 -7.77
CA ILE A 752 -4.92 -6.39 -6.50
C ILE A 752 -5.33 -4.92 -6.73
N SER A 753 -4.59 -4.19 -7.59
CA SER A 753 -4.93 -2.79 -7.92
C SER A 753 -6.21 -2.62 -8.74
N LEU A 754 -6.76 -3.71 -9.28
CA LEU A 754 -8.11 -3.78 -9.85
C LEU A 754 -9.18 -4.24 -8.83
N ASN A 755 -8.78 -4.60 -7.63
CA ASN A 755 -9.58 -5.25 -6.59
C ASN A 755 -10.17 -6.61 -7.03
N GLU A 756 -9.49 -7.31 -7.95
CA GLU A 756 -9.87 -8.65 -8.40
C GLU A 756 -9.26 -9.77 -7.55
N LYS A 757 -8.19 -9.46 -6.79
CA LYS A 757 -7.51 -10.37 -5.86
C LYS A 757 -7.31 -9.70 -4.49
N GLY A 758 -7.32 -10.50 -3.44
CA GLY A 758 -7.09 -10.06 -2.08
C GLY A 758 -5.61 -9.86 -1.77
N SER A 759 -4.73 -10.80 -2.13
CA SER A 759 -3.35 -10.81 -1.68
C SER A 759 -2.37 -11.42 -2.69
N PHE A 760 -1.10 -11.02 -2.60
CA PHE A 760 0.00 -11.61 -3.40
C PHE A 760 0.97 -12.42 -2.55
N PHE A 761 1.63 -11.79 -1.57
CA PHE A 761 2.54 -12.46 -0.64
C PHE A 761 1.74 -12.83 0.61
N LYS A 762 1.31 -14.07 0.72
CA LYS A 762 0.25 -14.46 1.64
C LYS A 762 0.49 -15.81 2.32
N PRO A 763 -0.07 -16.03 3.51
CA PRO A 763 -0.02 -17.33 4.15
C PRO A 763 -0.82 -18.38 3.35
N VAL A 764 -0.45 -19.64 3.47
CA VAL A 764 -1.08 -20.76 2.73
C VAL A 764 -2.59 -20.84 3.00
N MET A 765 -3.03 -20.53 4.24
CA MET A 765 -4.43 -20.58 4.63
C MET A 765 -5.34 -19.61 3.85
N PHE A 766 -4.78 -18.58 3.19
CA PHE A 766 -5.59 -17.70 2.32
C PHE A 766 -5.98 -18.37 1.02
N VAL A 767 -5.26 -19.40 0.59
CA VAL A 767 -5.54 -20.19 -0.61
C VAL A 767 -6.23 -21.52 -0.28
N TYR A 768 -5.98 -22.05 0.92
CA TYR A 768 -6.49 -23.32 1.40
C TYR A 768 -7.08 -23.16 2.82
N PRO A 769 -8.15 -22.39 2.99
CA PRO A 769 -8.71 -22.09 4.30
C PRO A 769 -9.30 -23.34 5.00
N GLU A 770 -9.71 -24.35 4.24
CA GLU A 770 -10.27 -25.60 4.76
C GLU A 770 -9.19 -26.63 5.17
N ASP A 771 -7.95 -26.42 4.76
CA ASP A 771 -6.85 -27.35 5.05
C ASP A 771 -6.18 -26.99 6.38
N GLN A 772 -6.39 -27.80 7.41
CA GLN A 772 -5.84 -27.58 8.74
C GLN A 772 -4.30 -27.45 8.73
N SER A 773 -3.60 -28.15 7.82
CA SER A 773 -2.13 -28.03 7.71
C SER A 773 -1.68 -26.61 7.27
N SER A 774 -2.57 -25.80 6.72
CA SER A 774 -2.31 -24.44 6.31
C SER A 774 -2.09 -23.47 7.47
N TYR A 775 -2.55 -23.85 8.66
CA TYR A 775 -2.42 -23.09 9.90
C TYR A 775 -1.19 -23.50 10.74
N GLU A 776 -0.43 -24.48 10.27
CA GLU A 776 0.82 -24.92 10.91
C GLU A 776 2.01 -24.20 10.27
N ASP A 777 3.00 -23.77 11.06
CA ASP A 777 4.22 -23.10 10.58
C ASP A 777 3.95 -22.00 9.54
N ILE A 778 3.02 -21.09 9.84
CA ILE A 778 2.48 -20.10 8.91
C ILE A 778 3.60 -19.31 8.22
N GLU A 779 4.62 -18.88 8.97
CA GLU A 779 5.74 -18.07 8.49
C GLU A 779 6.79 -18.87 7.72
N SER A 780 6.62 -20.19 7.58
CA SER A 780 7.53 -21.06 6.82
C SER A 780 6.98 -21.48 5.47
N LYS A 781 5.70 -21.24 5.21
CA LYS A 781 5.00 -21.60 3.96
C LYS A 781 4.27 -20.40 3.40
N ILE A 782 4.71 -19.90 2.26
CA ILE A 782 4.24 -18.63 1.69
C ILE A 782 3.71 -18.89 0.28
N MET A 783 2.49 -18.43 0.00
CA MET A 783 1.98 -18.38 -1.36
C MET A 783 2.35 -17.04 -2.02
N LEU A 784 2.90 -17.10 -3.22
CA LEU A 784 3.10 -15.96 -4.10
C LEU A 784 1.99 -15.97 -5.16
N GLY A 785 0.95 -15.19 -4.96
CA GLY A 785 -0.33 -15.36 -5.64
C GLY A 785 -0.93 -16.75 -5.35
N ASP A 786 -1.66 -17.32 -6.31
CA ASP A 786 -2.28 -18.63 -6.15
C ASP A 786 -1.42 -19.78 -6.73
N ALA A 787 -0.37 -19.44 -7.48
CA ALA A 787 0.35 -20.40 -8.30
C ALA A 787 1.67 -20.90 -7.70
N LEU A 788 2.37 -20.11 -6.92
CA LEU A 788 3.70 -20.45 -6.42
C LEU A 788 3.71 -20.60 -4.90
N LEU A 789 4.28 -21.69 -4.41
CA LEU A 789 4.54 -21.96 -2.99
C LEU A 789 6.03 -21.82 -2.73
N LEU A 790 6.41 -21.00 -1.76
CA LEU A 790 7.76 -20.84 -1.23
C LEU A 790 7.84 -21.48 0.16
N CYS A 791 8.77 -22.43 0.35
CA CYS A 791 9.08 -23.01 1.66
C CYS A 791 10.36 -22.40 2.21
N VAL A 792 10.28 -21.85 3.43
CA VAL A 792 11.32 -21.04 4.06
C VAL A 792 11.91 -21.74 5.27
N PHE A 793 13.23 -21.66 5.41
CA PHE A 793 13.97 -22.06 6.58
C PHE A 793 14.27 -20.81 7.43
N ASN A 794 13.68 -20.74 8.59
CA ASN A 794 13.78 -19.56 9.48
C ASN A 794 14.97 -19.62 10.45
N ASP A 795 15.59 -20.80 10.61
CA ASP A 795 16.76 -21.05 11.46
C ASP A 795 17.99 -21.35 10.59
N VAL A 796 19.12 -20.69 10.85
CA VAL A 796 20.36 -20.85 10.10
C VAL A 796 20.98 -22.24 10.27
N ASN A 797 20.73 -22.90 11.41
CA ASN A 797 21.26 -24.23 11.73
C ASN A 797 20.41 -25.35 11.13
N GLU A 798 19.23 -25.03 10.60
CA GLU A 798 18.29 -26.00 10.05
C GLU A 798 18.69 -26.38 8.62
N MET A 799 19.43 -27.49 8.49
CA MET A 799 19.92 -28.00 7.20
C MET A 799 18.91 -28.85 6.44
N SER A 800 17.85 -29.30 7.10
CA SER A 800 16.72 -30.02 6.50
C SER A 800 15.48 -29.86 7.37
N LYS A 801 14.32 -29.77 6.75
CA LYS A 801 13.02 -29.65 7.43
C LYS A 801 11.96 -30.44 6.68
N GLU A 802 11.07 -31.10 7.43
CA GLU A 802 9.85 -31.68 6.89
C GLU A 802 8.75 -30.64 6.82
N PHE A 803 8.14 -30.49 5.65
CA PHE A 803 7.01 -29.60 5.40
C PHE A 803 5.77 -30.40 5.06
N THR A 804 4.65 -30.11 5.71
CA THR A 804 3.33 -30.58 5.28
C THR A 804 2.78 -29.61 4.25
N LEU A 805 2.58 -30.06 3.01
CA LEU A 805 2.04 -29.26 1.92
C LEU A 805 0.52 -29.34 1.86
N PRO A 806 -0.17 -28.31 1.35
CA PRO A 806 -1.62 -28.35 1.16
C PRO A 806 -2.01 -29.40 0.09
N ASP A 807 -3.30 -29.80 0.09
CA ASP A 807 -3.82 -30.81 -0.84
C ASP A 807 -3.85 -30.31 -2.30
N SER A 808 -2.69 -30.33 -2.93
CA SER A 808 -2.49 -29.97 -4.34
C SER A 808 -1.25 -30.67 -4.90
N GLY A 809 -1.15 -30.83 -6.20
CA GLY A 809 0.08 -31.25 -6.86
C GLY A 809 1.03 -30.08 -7.02
N PHE A 810 2.32 -30.32 -6.82
CA PHE A 810 3.37 -29.30 -6.93
C PHE A 810 4.57 -29.80 -7.73
N ASN A 811 5.13 -28.94 -8.57
CA ASN A 811 6.36 -29.19 -9.32
C ASN A 811 7.42 -28.15 -8.93
N ARG A 812 8.67 -28.59 -8.73
CA ARG A 812 9.80 -27.69 -8.38
C ARG A 812 10.09 -26.71 -9.52
N TYR A 813 10.15 -25.45 -9.22
CA TYR A 813 10.60 -24.41 -10.14
C TYR A 813 12.14 -24.25 -10.05
N PRO A 814 12.89 -24.02 -11.16
CA PRO A 814 12.41 -23.90 -12.54
C PRO A 814 12.42 -25.18 -13.38
N ASN A 815 12.81 -26.33 -12.82
CA ASN A 815 13.11 -27.54 -13.59
C ASN A 815 11.86 -28.39 -13.95
N GLY A 816 10.75 -28.21 -13.25
CA GLY A 816 9.50 -28.95 -13.49
C GLY A 816 9.39 -30.29 -12.80
N LYS A 817 10.39 -30.70 -12.00
CA LYS A 817 10.35 -31.99 -11.28
C LYS A 817 9.15 -32.03 -10.32
N ARG A 818 8.30 -33.04 -10.50
CA ARG A 818 7.16 -33.26 -9.62
C ARG A 818 7.60 -33.65 -8.22
N ILE A 819 7.04 -33.02 -7.20
CA ILE A 819 7.41 -33.22 -5.78
C ILE A 819 6.33 -33.98 -5.05
N ILE A 820 5.05 -33.62 -5.25
CA ILE A 820 3.93 -34.26 -4.57
C ILE A 820 2.72 -34.32 -5.52
N ASN A 821 1.89 -35.39 -5.37
CA ASN A 821 0.64 -35.51 -6.08
C ASN A 821 -0.51 -35.00 -5.22
N LYS A 822 -1.55 -34.51 -5.85
CA LYS A 822 -2.83 -34.29 -5.20
C LYS A 822 -3.35 -35.61 -4.64
N ASN A 823 -3.95 -35.62 -3.47
CA ASN A 823 -4.45 -36.80 -2.75
C ASN A 823 -3.37 -37.76 -2.21
N ASP A 824 -2.11 -37.37 -2.14
CA ASP A 824 -1.12 -38.13 -1.38
C ASP A 824 -1.48 -38.08 0.11
N GLU A 825 -1.77 -39.21 0.74
CA GLU A 825 -2.17 -39.29 2.16
C GLU A 825 -1.10 -38.72 3.09
N ASN A 826 0.18 -38.88 2.73
CA ASN A 826 1.30 -38.33 3.47
C ASN A 826 1.87 -37.10 2.73
N ARG A 827 1.20 -35.95 2.79
CA ARG A 827 1.59 -34.68 2.12
C ARG A 827 2.90 -34.06 2.63
N LYS A 828 3.76 -34.88 3.26
CA LYS A 828 5.01 -34.47 3.86
C LYS A 828 6.18 -34.61 2.89
N ILE A 829 6.99 -33.59 2.82
CA ILE A 829 8.22 -33.56 2.02
C ILE A 829 9.40 -33.13 2.90
N SER A 830 10.54 -33.82 2.78
CA SER A 830 11.77 -33.33 3.39
C SER A 830 12.52 -32.47 2.39
N LEU A 831 12.76 -31.20 2.75
CA LEU A 831 13.50 -30.25 1.93
C LEU A 831 14.87 -29.96 2.51
N SER A 832 15.82 -29.64 1.64
CA SER A 832 17.16 -29.22 1.99
C SER A 832 17.16 -27.72 2.36
N GLY A 833 17.81 -27.40 3.47
CA GLY A 833 18.04 -26.04 3.94
C GLY A 833 19.40 -25.47 3.52
N LYS A 834 19.99 -25.94 2.41
CA LYS A 834 21.24 -25.35 1.88
C LYS A 834 21.01 -23.92 1.45
N LEU A 835 22.01 -23.06 1.68
CA LEU A 835 21.91 -21.62 1.42
C LEU A 835 21.87 -21.26 -0.07
N ASP A 836 22.31 -22.15 -0.94
CA ASP A 836 22.28 -22.03 -2.39
C ASP A 836 21.07 -22.68 -3.05
N GLU A 837 20.12 -23.20 -2.25
CA GLU A 837 18.93 -23.88 -2.74
C GLU A 837 17.65 -23.10 -2.43
N ILE A 838 16.91 -22.73 -3.48
CA ILE A 838 15.60 -22.08 -3.36
C ILE A 838 14.50 -23.13 -3.41
N ASN A 839 13.66 -23.19 -2.38
CA ASN A 839 12.55 -24.13 -2.29
C ASN A 839 11.23 -23.49 -2.76
N ILE A 840 11.09 -23.29 -4.06
CA ILE A 840 9.90 -22.73 -4.71
C ILE A 840 9.24 -23.75 -5.63
N PHE A 841 7.93 -23.84 -5.60
CA PHE A 841 7.13 -24.86 -6.28
C PHE A 841 5.97 -24.23 -7.03
N LEU A 842 5.73 -24.68 -8.27
CA LEU A 842 4.58 -24.30 -9.06
C LEU A 842 3.44 -25.29 -8.84
N ARG A 843 2.31 -24.78 -8.42
CA ARG A 843 1.05 -25.52 -8.24
C ARG A 843 0.51 -26.00 -9.57
N GLU A 844 -0.06 -27.20 -9.60
CA GLU A 844 -0.79 -27.74 -10.75
C GLU A 844 -2.06 -26.92 -11.05
N GLY A 845 -2.41 -26.82 -12.33
CA GLY A 845 -3.56 -26.06 -12.78
C GLY A 845 -3.28 -24.60 -13.07
N PHE A 846 -2.00 -24.18 -13.03
CA PHE A 846 -1.61 -22.79 -13.30
C PHE A 846 -0.70 -22.63 -14.51
N ILE A 847 -0.85 -21.48 -15.16
CA ILE A 847 0.04 -21.01 -16.23
C ILE A 847 0.73 -19.75 -15.73
N ILE A 848 2.07 -19.75 -15.72
CA ILE A 848 2.84 -18.57 -15.32
C ILE A 848 3.73 -18.08 -16.44
N PRO A 849 3.90 -16.77 -16.59
CA PRO A 849 4.93 -16.18 -17.42
C PRO A 849 6.29 -16.29 -16.74
N LYS A 850 7.32 -16.56 -17.54
CA LYS A 850 8.71 -16.62 -17.11
C LYS A 850 9.58 -15.89 -18.13
N GLN A 851 10.70 -15.31 -17.69
CA GLN A 851 11.72 -14.76 -18.58
C GLN A 851 13.10 -15.40 -18.30
N ASN A 852 13.90 -15.61 -19.33
CA ASN A 852 15.20 -16.27 -19.17
C ASN A 852 16.27 -15.31 -18.63
N THR A 853 16.61 -15.46 -17.36
CA THR A 853 17.59 -14.65 -16.62
C THR A 853 18.78 -15.47 -16.11
N PHE A 854 18.79 -16.79 -16.31
CA PHE A 854 19.84 -17.67 -15.81
C PHE A 854 21.00 -17.84 -16.81
N GLU A 855 20.74 -17.70 -18.12
CA GLU A 855 21.72 -17.92 -19.17
C GLU A 855 22.46 -16.67 -19.61
N LYS A 856 21.92 -15.49 -19.25
CA LYS A 856 22.54 -14.21 -19.59
C LYS A 856 22.34 -13.16 -18.51
N TYR A 857 23.26 -12.23 -18.43
CA TYR A 857 23.15 -11.09 -17.52
C TYR A 857 22.02 -10.12 -17.95
N ILE A 858 21.06 -9.92 -17.08
CA ILE A 858 20.00 -8.92 -17.21
C ILE A 858 20.27 -7.83 -16.19
N MET A 859 20.71 -6.68 -16.63
CA MET A 859 21.14 -5.61 -15.74
C MET A 859 20.00 -5.04 -14.88
N ASN A 860 18.82 -4.88 -15.46
CA ASN A 860 17.66 -4.28 -14.79
C ASN A 860 16.35 -4.66 -15.50
N THR A 861 15.23 -4.21 -14.95
CA THR A 861 13.89 -4.47 -15.50
C THR A 861 13.65 -3.86 -16.86
N ASN A 862 14.33 -2.75 -17.24
CA ASN A 862 14.26 -2.22 -18.60
C ASN A 862 14.86 -3.22 -19.60
N LYS A 863 15.98 -3.85 -19.24
CA LYS A 863 16.59 -4.92 -20.06
C LYS A 863 15.75 -6.20 -20.03
N LEU A 864 15.11 -6.50 -18.90
CA LEU A 864 14.18 -7.61 -18.82
C LEU A 864 12.99 -7.46 -19.78
N ARG A 865 12.48 -6.24 -19.97
CA ARG A 865 11.41 -5.94 -20.95
C ARG A 865 11.85 -6.05 -22.42
N GLU A 866 13.13 -6.28 -22.69
CA GLU A 866 13.65 -6.62 -24.03
C GLU A 866 13.71 -8.14 -24.26
N GLU A 867 13.48 -8.96 -23.21
CA GLU A 867 13.54 -10.42 -23.26
C GLU A 867 12.20 -11.04 -23.64
N ASN A 868 12.26 -12.16 -24.35
CA ASN A 868 11.05 -12.92 -24.69
C ASN A 868 10.34 -13.49 -23.49
N LEU A 869 9.05 -13.70 -23.66
CA LEU A 869 8.15 -14.28 -22.66
C LEU A 869 8.04 -15.78 -22.86
N ASP A 870 8.50 -16.55 -21.90
CA ASP A 870 8.25 -17.98 -21.81
C ASP A 870 6.93 -18.22 -21.03
N LEU A 871 6.23 -19.31 -21.36
CA LEU A 871 5.06 -19.77 -20.64
C LEU A 871 5.33 -21.14 -20.03
N ILE A 872 5.07 -21.31 -18.75
CA ILE A 872 5.02 -22.61 -18.08
C ILE A 872 3.56 -22.97 -17.84
N ILE A 873 3.12 -24.09 -18.42
CA ILE A 873 1.77 -24.64 -18.29
C ILE A 873 1.88 -25.88 -17.40
N ASN A 874 1.47 -25.80 -16.14
CA ASN A 874 1.52 -26.93 -15.21
C ASN A 874 0.13 -27.59 -15.09
N ILE A 875 -0.01 -28.76 -15.67
CA ILE A 875 -1.28 -29.45 -15.90
C ILE A 875 -1.76 -30.15 -14.64
N ASN A 876 -3.04 -29.94 -14.27
CA ASN A 876 -3.73 -30.68 -13.23
C ASN A 876 -4.39 -31.97 -13.71
N ASP A 877 -5.00 -32.76 -12.82
CA ASP A 877 -5.66 -34.02 -13.15
C ASP A 877 -6.88 -33.88 -14.05
N LEU A 878 -7.50 -32.71 -14.07
CA LEU A 878 -8.62 -32.38 -14.96
C LEU A 878 -8.14 -31.94 -16.36
N LYS A 879 -6.84 -32.04 -16.66
CA LYS A 879 -6.19 -31.59 -17.89
C LYS A 879 -6.41 -30.09 -18.15
N GLN A 880 -6.38 -29.29 -17.08
CA GLN A 880 -6.64 -27.86 -17.13
C GLN A 880 -5.50 -27.07 -16.49
N SER A 881 -5.32 -25.84 -16.96
CA SER A 881 -4.49 -24.83 -16.33
C SER A 881 -4.94 -23.43 -16.77
N SER A 882 -4.81 -22.45 -15.89
CA SER A 882 -5.17 -21.07 -16.19
C SER A 882 -4.11 -20.09 -15.70
N GLY A 883 -4.10 -18.91 -16.30
CA GLY A 883 -3.21 -17.83 -15.89
C GLY A 883 -3.64 -16.49 -16.48
N VAL A 884 -3.09 -15.42 -15.94
CA VAL A 884 -3.31 -14.06 -16.42
C VAL A 884 -2.01 -13.28 -16.46
N ILE A 885 -1.85 -12.47 -17.50
CA ILE A 885 -0.66 -11.63 -17.67
C ILE A 885 -1.12 -10.21 -17.99
N PHE A 886 -0.48 -9.22 -17.37
CA PHE A 886 -0.71 -7.82 -17.63
C PHE A 886 0.51 -7.14 -18.26
N PHE A 887 0.26 -6.24 -19.20
CA PHE A 887 1.26 -5.41 -19.86
C PHE A 887 0.82 -3.96 -19.89
N ASP A 888 1.72 -3.05 -19.56
CA ASP A 888 1.51 -1.61 -19.63
C ASP A 888 2.83 -0.86 -19.89
N ASN A 889 2.75 0.46 -20.05
CA ASN A 889 3.91 1.33 -20.28
C ASN A 889 4.31 2.15 -19.07
N ASP A 890 3.94 1.74 -17.84
CA ASP A 890 4.09 2.52 -16.60
C ASP A 890 3.41 3.91 -16.67
N ASP A 891 2.34 4.02 -17.46
CA ASP A 891 1.58 5.26 -17.59
C ASP A 891 0.86 5.58 -16.28
N ILE A 892 0.79 6.86 -15.94
CA ILE A 892 0.11 7.39 -14.77
C ILE A 892 -1.38 6.98 -14.72
N ASN A 893 -2.03 6.92 -15.87
CA ASN A 893 -3.45 6.57 -16.02
C ASN A 893 -3.66 5.07 -16.34
N THR A 894 -2.70 4.21 -16.01
CA THR A 894 -2.80 2.79 -16.35
C THR A 894 -4.10 2.18 -15.82
N ILE A 895 -4.42 2.36 -14.55
CA ILE A 895 -5.65 1.79 -13.95
C ILE A 895 -6.89 2.61 -14.33
N ILE A 896 -6.91 3.91 -13.99
CA ILE A 896 -8.08 4.79 -14.20
C ILE A 896 -8.43 4.91 -15.68
N GLY A 897 -7.44 5.13 -16.54
CA GLY A 897 -7.62 5.24 -17.99
C GLY A 897 -7.67 3.90 -18.72
N LYS A 898 -7.61 2.78 -18.01
CA LYS A 898 -7.56 1.41 -18.55
C LYS A 898 -6.49 1.27 -19.66
N ARG A 899 -5.28 1.84 -19.45
CA ARG A 899 -4.19 1.84 -20.46
C ARG A 899 -3.26 0.64 -20.27
N TYR A 900 -3.81 -0.56 -20.41
CA TYR A 900 -3.09 -1.82 -20.27
C TYR A 900 -3.61 -2.88 -21.24
N CYS A 901 -2.87 -3.95 -21.41
CA CYS A 901 -3.32 -5.17 -22.05
C CYS A 901 -3.41 -6.28 -21.00
N ARG A 902 -4.56 -6.96 -20.96
CA ARG A 902 -4.79 -8.17 -20.16
C ARG A 902 -4.78 -9.36 -21.10
N VAL A 903 -4.07 -10.42 -20.75
CA VAL A 903 -4.01 -11.68 -21.48
C VAL A 903 -4.47 -12.79 -20.53
N ASP A 904 -5.67 -13.32 -20.77
CA ASP A 904 -6.18 -14.49 -20.07
C ASP A 904 -5.78 -15.75 -20.82
N LEU A 905 -5.20 -16.71 -20.11
CA LEU A 905 -4.67 -17.98 -20.59
C LEU A 905 -5.52 -19.12 -20.01
N ASN A 906 -6.10 -19.94 -20.88
CA ASN A 906 -6.89 -21.08 -20.46
C ASN A 906 -6.50 -22.33 -21.27
N PHE A 907 -5.89 -23.31 -20.59
CA PHE A 907 -5.56 -24.60 -21.15
C PHE A 907 -6.62 -25.63 -20.77
N THR A 908 -7.08 -26.41 -21.74
CA THR A 908 -8.05 -27.50 -21.53
C THR A 908 -7.73 -28.64 -22.48
N GLU A 909 -7.59 -29.86 -21.96
CA GLU A 909 -7.26 -31.07 -22.70
C GLU A 909 -5.88 -31.01 -23.41
N ASN A 910 -5.82 -30.48 -24.62
CA ASN A 910 -4.60 -30.25 -25.39
C ASN A 910 -4.59 -28.89 -26.10
N LYS A 911 -5.38 -27.93 -25.62
CA LYS A 911 -5.60 -26.65 -26.28
C LYS A 911 -5.41 -25.51 -25.31
N LEU A 912 -4.54 -24.56 -25.60
CA LEU A 912 -4.38 -23.29 -24.92
C LEU A 912 -5.14 -22.20 -25.70
N ILE A 913 -6.11 -21.58 -25.08
CA ILE A 913 -6.82 -20.40 -25.57
C ILE A 913 -6.19 -19.15 -24.97
N ILE A 914 -5.85 -18.19 -25.81
CA ILE A 914 -5.25 -16.91 -25.44
C ILE A 914 -6.24 -15.79 -25.76
N ASN A 915 -6.76 -15.13 -24.73
CA ASN A 915 -7.68 -14.03 -24.88
C ASN A 915 -7.02 -12.71 -24.50
N SER A 916 -6.60 -11.94 -25.51
CA SER A 916 -5.90 -10.66 -25.32
C SER A 916 -6.88 -9.50 -25.40
N GLN A 917 -7.01 -8.74 -24.31
CA GLN A 917 -7.85 -7.55 -24.22
C GLN A 917 -6.94 -6.30 -24.17
N LYS A 918 -6.90 -5.55 -25.26
CA LYS A 918 -6.14 -4.29 -25.36
C LYS A 918 -7.03 -3.12 -24.90
N ASN A 919 -7.12 -2.93 -23.58
CA ASN A 919 -7.86 -1.83 -23.00
C ASN A 919 -7.11 -0.51 -23.23
N ASN A 920 -7.64 0.45 -23.96
CA ASN A 920 -7.08 1.78 -24.24
C ASN A 920 -5.54 1.92 -24.42
N LEU A 921 -4.82 0.80 -24.44
CA LEU A 921 -3.38 0.75 -24.71
C LEU A 921 -3.16 0.82 -26.22
N LYS A 922 -2.93 2.02 -26.76
CA LYS A 922 -2.76 2.24 -28.20
C LYS A 922 -1.54 1.52 -28.78
N LYS A 923 -0.44 1.51 -28.03
CA LYS A 923 0.82 0.86 -28.40
C LYS A 923 1.54 0.38 -27.17
N TYR A 924 2.01 -0.86 -27.17
CA TYR A 924 2.94 -1.37 -26.20
C TYR A 924 4.38 -1.01 -26.64
N ASN A 925 5.19 -0.50 -25.74
CA ASN A 925 6.48 0.09 -26.08
C ASN A 925 7.66 -0.87 -25.94
N TYR A 926 7.42 -2.08 -25.42
CA TYR A 926 8.45 -3.07 -25.14
C TYR A 926 8.27 -4.31 -26.01
N THR A 927 9.16 -5.28 -25.88
CA THR A 927 9.19 -6.52 -26.69
C THR A 927 9.00 -7.79 -25.87
N ASP A 928 8.80 -7.69 -24.56
CA ASP A 928 8.53 -8.83 -23.68
C ASP A 928 7.10 -9.42 -23.84
N ASP A 929 6.37 -9.00 -24.86
CA ASP A 929 5.15 -9.66 -25.36
C ASP A 929 5.45 -10.74 -26.42
N ILE A 930 6.72 -10.89 -26.85
CA ILE A 930 7.12 -11.88 -27.83
C ILE A 930 7.31 -13.23 -27.15
N LEU A 931 6.63 -14.26 -27.66
CA LEU A 931 6.72 -15.61 -27.12
C LEU A 931 8.10 -16.23 -27.39
N GLY A 932 8.71 -16.73 -26.32
CA GLY A 932 9.94 -17.49 -26.31
C GLY A 932 9.72 -18.99 -26.31
N ASN A 933 9.83 -19.63 -25.15
CA ASN A 933 9.55 -21.04 -24.96
C ASN A 933 8.14 -21.26 -24.39
N ILE A 934 7.57 -22.42 -24.72
CA ILE A 934 6.38 -22.94 -24.03
C ILE A 934 6.78 -24.27 -23.40
N GLU A 935 6.65 -24.38 -22.10
CA GLU A 935 6.89 -25.61 -21.33
C GLU A 935 5.57 -26.20 -20.89
N LEU A 936 5.31 -27.44 -21.27
CA LEU A 936 4.17 -28.22 -20.80
C LEU A 936 4.65 -29.19 -19.73
N TRP A 937 4.35 -28.92 -18.46
CA TRP A 937 4.70 -29.76 -17.31
C TRP A 937 3.60 -30.77 -17.01
N ASN A 938 3.97 -31.94 -16.49
CA ASN A 938 3.07 -33.07 -16.29
C ASN A 938 2.43 -33.54 -17.61
N ALA A 939 3.25 -33.62 -18.68
CA ALA A 939 2.79 -33.88 -20.03
C ALA A 939 2.06 -35.23 -20.17
N ASN A 940 2.36 -36.22 -19.32
CA ASN A 940 1.69 -37.53 -19.26
C ASN A 940 0.19 -37.41 -18.90
N LYS A 941 -0.27 -36.29 -18.32
CA LYS A 941 -1.68 -36.06 -18.09
C LYS A 941 -2.45 -35.68 -19.37
N VAL A 942 -1.73 -35.11 -20.35
CA VAL A 942 -2.29 -34.72 -21.66
C VAL A 942 -2.20 -35.86 -22.66
N PHE A 943 -1.01 -36.47 -22.75
CA PHE A 943 -0.70 -37.53 -23.72
C PHE A 943 -0.53 -38.88 -23.01
N ASN A 944 -1.24 -39.88 -23.44
CA ASN A 944 -1.13 -41.23 -22.86
C ASN A 944 0.16 -41.91 -23.34
N ASP A 945 0.77 -42.77 -22.49
CA ASP A 945 1.92 -43.61 -22.77
C ASP A 945 3.14 -42.85 -23.37
N ILE A 946 3.38 -41.67 -22.90
CA ILE A 946 4.49 -40.82 -23.32
C ILE A 946 5.84 -41.57 -23.20
N ASN A 947 6.64 -41.53 -24.27
CA ASN A 947 8.03 -42.02 -24.29
C ASN A 947 8.93 -41.15 -25.20
N LYS A 948 10.25 -41.30 -25.05
CA LYS A 948 11.25 -40.50 -25.77
C LYS A 948 11.26 -40.68 -27.28
N ASN A 949 10.56 -41.66 -27.83
CA ASN A 949 10.48 -41.88 -29.27
C ASN A 949 9.28 -41.15 -29.89
N MET A 950 8.36 -40.64 -29.09
CA MET A 950 7.21 -39.87 -29.58
C MET A 950 7.67 -38.50 -30.08
N LYS A 951 7.03 -38.03 -31.11
CA LYS A 951 7.21 -36.66 -31.63
C LYS A 951 6.06 -35.81 -31.13
N PHE A 952 6.40 -34.63 -30.71
CA PHE A 952 5.43 -33.62 -30.25
C PHE A 952 5.54 -32.38 -31.11
N ASP A 953 4.43 -31.76 -31.43
CA ASP A 953 4.37 -30.44 -32.06
C ASP A 953 3.25 -29.59 -31.51
N ILE A 954 3.40 -28.28 -31.69
CA ILE A 954 2.31 -27.32 -31.45
C ILE A 954 1.94 -26.62 -32.73
N GLU A 955 0.64 -26.41 -32.93
CA GLU A 955 0.12 -25.51 -33.94
C GLU A 955 -0.31 -24.22 -33.30
N ILE A 956 0.39 -23.11 -33.62
CA ILE A 956 0.08 -21.79 -33.16
C ILE A 956 -0.85 -21.12 -34.17
N VAL A 957 -2.11 -20.90 -33.78
CA VAL A 957 -3.09 -20.21 -34.60
C VAL A 957 -3.03 -18.71 -34.36
N CYS A 958 -2.43 -18.00 -35.30
CA CYS A 958 -2.24 -16.55 -35.23
C CYS A 958 -3.22 -15.80 -36.17
N ILE A 959 -3.37 -14.50 -35.93
CA ILE A 959 -4.09 -13.58 -36.84
C ILE A 959 -3.44 -13.57 -38.25
N LYS A 960 -2.13 -13.74 -38.32
CA LYS A 960 -1.30 -13.69 -39.57
C LYS A 960 -1.06 -15.06 -40.23
N GLY A 961 -1.69 -16.13 -39.73
CA GLY A 961 -1.52 -17.50 -40.26
C GLY A 961 -0.98 -18.47 -39.20
N ASN A 962 -1.14 -19.77 -39.45
CA ASN A 962 -0.77 -20.82 -38.52
C ASN A 962 0.72 -21.16 -38.62
N LYS A 963 1.32 -21.56 -37.51
CA LYS A 963 2.74 -21.95 -37.38
C LYS A 963 2.83 -23.30 -36.68
N MET A 964 3.76 -24.14 -37.12
CA MET A 964 4.04 -25.46 -36.53
C MET A 964 5.43 -25.48 -35.90
N ILE A 965 5.50 -25.85 -34.62
CA ILE A 965 6.73 -25.92 -33.83
C ILE A 965 6.88 -27.32 -33.22
N GLU A 966 8.06 -27.93 -33.41
CA GLU A 966 8.36 -29.26 -32.81
C GLU A 966 8.80 -29.07 -31.32
N GLY A 967 8.43 -30.04 -30.48
CA GLY A 967 8.76 -30.06 -29.05
C GLY A 967 9.81 -31.11 -28.72
N LYS A 968 10.55 -30.85 -27.63
CA LYS A 968 11.50 -31.80 -27.02
C LYS A 968 10.93 -32.32 -25.72
N PHE A 969 10.89 -33.65 -25.55
CA PHE A 969 10.45 -34.29 -24.31
C PHE A 969 11.63 -34.53 -23.36
N ASP A 970 11.45 -34.14 -22.12
CA ASP A 970 12.33 -34.41 -20.99
C ASP A 970 11.63 -35.48 -20.13
N GLU A 971 12.12 -36.71 -20.19
CA GLU A 971 11.54 -37.86 -19.51
C GLU A 971 11.70 -37.76 -17.98
N GLU A 972 12.83 -37.24 -17.51
CA GLU A 972 13.14 -37.12 -16.08
C GLU A 972 12.15 -36.18 -15.34
N ASN A 973 11.80 -35.07 -15.99
CA ASN A 973 10.91 -34.04 -15.42
C ASN A 973 9.48 -34.12 -15.98
N ASN A 974 9.20 -35.09 -16.86
CA ASN A 974 7.89 -35.29 -17.49
C ASN A 974 7.35 -33.98 -18.12
N LYS A 975 8.22 -33.31 -18.89
CA LYS A 975 7.88 -32.02 -19.53
C LYS A 975 8.23 -32.01 -21.02
N ILE A 976 7.47 -31.23 -21.78
CA ILE A 976 7.74 -30.95 -23.19
C ILE A 976 8.05 -29.47 -23.35
N THR A 977 9.15 -29.15 -24.02
CA THR A 977 9.54 -27.76 -24.29
C THR A 977 9.46 -27.48 -25.81
N PHE A 978 8.75 -26.42 -26.16
CA PHE A 978 8.59 -25.93 -27.51
C PHE A 978 9.34 -24.61 -27.68
N ASN A 979 10.37 -24.55 -28.50
CA ASN A 979 11.16 -23.33 -28.73
C ASN A 979 10.63 -22.59 -29.96
N ILE A 980 9.92 -21.47 -29.73
CA ILE A 980 9.32 -20.68 -30.81
C ILE A 980 10.38 -19.82 -31.50
N ASN A 981 11.37 -19.35 -30.78
CA ASN A 981 12.39 -18.41 -31.31
C ASN A 981 13.33 -19.00 -32.34
N GLU A 982 13.61 -20.31 -32.33
CA GLU A 982 14.51 -20.95 -33.29
C GLU A 982 13.95 -20.91 -34.72
N LYS A 983 12.64 -21.00 -34.87
CA LYS A 983 11.96 -21.13 -36.18
C LYS A 983 11.20 -19.85 -36.59
N GLU A 984 10.62 -19.14 -35.64
CA GLU A 984 9.73 -18.00 -35.90
C GLU A 984 10.03 -16.83 -34.96
N LYS A 985 10.94 -15.97 -35.38
CA LYS A 985 11.24 -14.73 -34.67
C LYS A 985 9.99 -13.82 -34.69
N TYR A 986 9.54 -13.30 -33.50
CA TYR A 986 8.53 -12.25 -33.35
C TYR A 986 7.05 -12.66 -33.40
N ILE A 987 6.67 -13.73 -32.72
CA ILE A 987 5.25 -13.99 -32.45
C ILE A 987 4.86 -13.29 -31.16
N SER A 988 4.13 -12.18 -31.27
CA SER A 988 3.55 -11.51 -30.11
C SER A 988 2.39 -12.33 -29.53
N ILE A 989 2.34 -12.46 -28.20
CA ILE A 989 1.21 -13.12 -27.49
C ILE A 989 -0.13 -12.44 -27.81
N PHE A 990 -0.11 -11.15 -28.14
CA PHE A 990 -1.30 -10.41 -28.53
C PHE A 990 -1.90 -10.83 -29.89
N ASP A 991 -1.11 -11.47 -30.74
CA ASP A 991 -1.51 -11.92 -32.07
C ASP A 991 -1.98 -13.39 -32.08
N VAL A 992 -1.73 -14.13 -30.97
CA VAL A 992 -2.08 -15.54 -30.83
C VAL A 992 -3.50 -15.69 -30.29
N LYS A 993 -4.29 -16.59 -30.89
CA LYS A 993 -5.65 -16.93 -30.42
C LYS A 993 -5.68 -18.28 -29.73
N THR A 994 -4.95 -19.24 -30.29
CA THR A 994 -4.98 -20.63 -29.80
C THR A 994 -3.65 -21.33 -30.11
N ILE A 995 -3.24 -22.23 -29.21
CA ILE A 995 -2.15 -23.17 -29.43
C ILE A 995 -2.69 -24.57 -29.22
N LEU A 996 -2.53 -25.44 -30.24
CA LEU A 996 -2.94 -26.83 -30.20
C LEU A 996 -1.70 -27.69 -29.96
N PHE A 997 -1.78 -28.61 -29.04
CA PHE A 997 -0.68 -29.52 -28.67
C PHE A 997 -0.98 -30.91 -29.24
N ASN A 998 -0.05 -31.47 -30.02
CA ASN A 998 -0.22 -32.74 -30.72
C ASN A 998 0.92 -33.71 -30.37
N SER A 999 0.59 -35.00 -30.34
CA SER A 999 1.57 -36.10 -30.31
C SER A 999 1.47 -36.96 -31.58
N LYS A 1000 2.62 -37.41 -32.12
CA LYS A 1000 2.72 -38.27 -33.31
C LYS A 1000 3.49 -39.54 -33.02
#